data_c1f9ae9308093eb3d485c92288c744a2
#
_entry.id   c1f9ae9308093eb3d485c92288c744a2
#
_cell.length_a   1.000
_cell.length_b   1.000
_cell.length_c   1.000
_cell.angle_alpha   90.00
_cell.angle_beta   90.00
_cell.angle_gamma   90.00
#
_symmetry.space_group_name_H-M   'P 1'
#
loop_
_entity.id
_entity.type
_entity.pdbx_description
1 polymer ?
#
loop_
_entity_poly.entity_id
_entity_poly.type
_entity_poly.pdbx_seq_one_letter_code
_entity_poly.pdbx_strand_id
1 'polypeptide(L)'
;MKNLRKCTCDEFFVMDIETNTVYDVEKTPVATWLYLGNIMSSKDEKPIFFHTWEEYAAILDELKPSIIYVHNLAYEFEFLCRNGFHFSDIIANTTHKPIKVTDSDRNIEYRCSYMLLDKSVKKLGELFKIPKLEYQYDGIRNRENLTPKDYEYNARDCQIVIKALKNEIKQSGGLDKLPLTKTGKVRILNIKNDESRELRSKADKAFPPKNVYDMLEMAFNGGYSGGNAEYFGKIVENVYSFDKKSSYPATMLEHQFPMKFGKIYENATPQFEKAVKEKQHFVAYLHIDEMLSKDRRFCVYSESKINLHAEDVTTFNGKIYHAYDVYCCVDSVTWEMLNKCYYFTNVSALMFCPVTSMGRLPIPLLRTIAELAKEKERIGKLVKSGHDELEQEYMHNKEMLNSEYGANVQKFRDFVYSVNDSGEWETEIMPYKKPKNLSRVFAWGVWITAYSKKDLIDSILEIGVHNWVYSDTDSDKTRVKLPKKDYFSPDTVDFLKAILTPEQWDAVKNFGKFEEETKNFAEKFMHLGAKKYFTEKKGKFGFTIAGFPKSENAPKSWDDIEIGREYYPVKLAKKFVNNQISDTMYYKSGDKYIPYHGKIYGKGGVALYDCGYTLNVTANDMYYCEEYGYNLGCHDSLTNVENFNVTEFLYKQKGRLCN
;
A
#
# COMPACT_ATOMS: atom_id res chain seq x y z
N MET A 1 21.45 7.93 -25.42
CA MET A 1 20.26 8.73 -25.11
C MET A 1 20.67 9.94 -24.25
N LYS A 2 20.40 11.17 -24.69
CA LYS A 2 20.56 12.34 -23.83
C LYS A 2 19.51 12.26 -22.74
N ASN A 3 19.96 12.18 -21.50
CA ASN A 3 19.09 12.10 -20.34
C ASN A 3 18.24 13.37 -20.29
N LEU A 4 16.94 13.32 -20.51
CA LEU A 4 16.01 14.47 -20.45
C LEU A 4 16.12 15.25 -19.12
N ARG A 5 16.61 14.59 -18.03
CA ARG A 5 16.93 15.24 -16.77
C ARG A 5 18.04 16.32 -16.88
N LYS A 6 18.83 16.31 -17.93
CA LYS A 6 19.86 17.34 -18.18
C LYS A 6 19.39 18.47 -19.10
N CYS A 7 18.20 18.37 -19.67
CA CYS A 7 17.59 19.50 -20.34
C CYS A 7 17.14 20.51 -19.26
N THR A 8 17.75 21.65 -19.23
CA THR A 8 17.46 22.80 -18.35
C THR A 8 16.11 23.47 -18.68
N CYS A 9 15.08 22.69 -18.94
CA CYS A 9 13.74 23.22 -19.17
C CYS A 9 13.01 23.26 -17.83
N ASP A 10 12.78 24.44 -17.30
CA ASP A 10 11.89 24.69 -16.16
C ASP A 10 10.43 24.47 -16.52
N GLU A 11 10.14 23.95 -17.71
CA GLU A 11 8.82 23.72 -18.25
C GLU A 11 8.48 22.25 -18.32
N PHE A 12 7.30 21.93 -17.84
CA PHE A 12 6.67 20.63 -17.99
C PHE A 12 5.21 20.83 -18.44
N PHE A 13 4.62 19.75 -18.92
CA PHE A 13 3.21 19.73 -19.33
C PHE A 13 2.43 18.77 -18.41
N VAL A 14 1.12 19.00 -18.33
CA VAL A 14 0.17 18.07 -17.72
C VAL A 14 -0.88 17.72 -18.75
N MET A 15 -1.21 16.44 -18.87
CA MET A 15 -2.24 15.92 -19.78
C MET A 15 -3.29 15.15 -18.98
N ASP A 16 -4.55 15.30 -19.40
CA ASP A 16 -5.71 14.60 -18.88
C ASP A 16 -6.71 14.31 -20.01
N ILE A 17 -7.43 13.18 -19.91
CA ILE A 17 -8.43 12.77 -20.92
C ILE A 17 -9.77 12.40 -20.29
N GLU A 18 -10.83 12.61 -21.09
CA GLU A 18 -12.19 12.19 -20.80
C GLU A 18 -12.66 11.16 -21.83
N THR A 19 -13.38 10.13 -21.40
CA THR A 19 -13.75 9.01 -22.25
C THR A 19 -15.22 8.64 -22.16
N ASN A 20 -15.78 8.20 -23.28
CA ASN A 20 -17.07 7.53 -23.32
C ASN A 20 -16.92 6.05 -22.96
N THR A 21 -17.98 5.47 -22.42
CA THR A 21 -18.07 4.02 -22.19
C THR A 21 -19.45 3.51 -22.61
N VAL A 22 -19.47 2.36 -23.29
CA VAL A 22 -20.72 1.63 -23.61
C VAL A 22 -20.66 0.22 -23.04
N TYR A 23 -21.84 -0.31 -22.78
CA TYR A 23 -22.06 -1.53 -22.01
C TYR A 23 -22.88 -2.53 -22.82
N ASP A 24 -22.75 -3.83 -22.49
CA ASP A 24 -23.63 -4.90 -22.98
C ASP A 24 -24.97 -4.96 -22.21
N VAL A 25 -25.75 -5.97 -22.50
CA VAL A 25 -27.04 -6.23 -21.83
C VAL A 25 -26.89 -6.54 -20.34
N GLU A 26 -25.73 -7.06 -19.92
CA GLU A 26 -25.39 -7.37 -18.53
C GLU A 26 -24.80 -6.17 -17.78
N LYS A 27 -24.80 -4.99 -18.40
CA LYS A 27 -24.20 -3.76 -17.88
C LYS A 27 -22.68 -3.85 -17.68
N THR A 28 -22.02 -4.73 -18.45
CA THR A 28 -20.56 -4.85 -18.46
C THR A 28 -19.98 -3.94 -19.54
N PRO A 29 -18.93 -3.16 -19.27
CA PRO A 29 -18.29 -2.33 -20.29
C PRO A 29 -17.72 -3.18 -21.43
N VAL A 30 -18.02 -2.79 -22.67
CA VAL A 30 -17.55 -3.47 -23.90
C VAL A 30 -16.71 -2.58 -24.80
N ALA A 31 -16.90 -1.26 -24.73
CA ALA A 31 -16.07 -0.31 -25.44
C ALA A 31 -15.88 1.00 -24.67
N THR A 32 -14.76 1.66 -24.92
CA THR A 32 -14.44 2.98 -24.39
C THR A 32 -13.54 3.73 -25.37
N TRP A 33 -13.74 5.04 -25.52
CA TRP A 33 -12.95 5.89 -26.41
C TRP A 33 -12.88 7.34 -25.94
N LEU A 34 -11.80 8.02 -26.34
CA LEU A 34 -11.58 9.43 -26.09
C LEU A 34 -12.67 10.30 -26.72
N TYR A 35 -13.13 11.32 -26.00
CA TYR A 35 -13.96 12.38 -26.59
C TYR A 35 -13.40 13.79 -26.36
N LEU A 36 -12.61 13.97 -25.31
CA LEU A 36 -11.96 15.23 -24.97
C LEU A 36 -10.66 14.94 -24.23
N GLY A 37 -9.60 15.63 -24.56
CA GLY A 37 -8.39 15.69 -23.78
C GLY A 37 -7.79 17.08 -23.85
N ASN A 38 -6.91 17.38 -22.92
CA ASN A 38 -6.10 18.58 -22.99
C ASN A 38 -4.67 18.30 -22.58
N ILE A 39 -3.76 19.10 -23.11
CA ILE A 39 -2.39 19.23 -22.63
C ILE A 39 -2.15 20.70 -22.28
N MET A 40 -1.56 20.94 -21.12
CA MET A 40 -1.38 22.27 -20.56
C MET A 40 0.08 22.48 -20.15
N SER A 41 0.68 23.58 -20.62
CA SER A 41 2.02 23.99 -20.19
C SER A 41 2.00 24.55 -18.78
N SER A 42 3.03 24.22 -18.00
CA SER A 42 3.26 24.80 -16.67
C SER A 42 3.61 26.29 -16.69
N LYS A 43 3.98 26.86 -17.85
CA LYS A 43 4.38 28.27 -17.97
C LYS A 43 3.20 29.19 -18.12
N ASP A 44 2.36 28.95 -19.12
CA ASP A 44 1.24 29.82 -19.47
C ASP A 44 -0.12 29.31 -18.97
N GLU A 45 -0.19 28.05 -18.56
CA GLU A 45 -1.38 27.37 -18.04
C GLU A 45 -2.60 27.46 -18.98
N LYS A 46 -2.34 27.54 -20.30
CA LYS A 46 -3.37 27.53 -21.32
C LYS A 46 -3.59 26.11 -21.82
N PRO A 47 -4.84 25.60 -21.78
CA PRO A 47 -5.14 24.28 -22.31
C PRO A 47 -5.10 24.27 -23.84
N ILE A 48 -4.50 23.22 -24.40
CA ILE A 48 -4.60 22.86 -25.81
C ILE A 48 -5.46 21.60 -25.85
N PHE A 49 -6.69 21.74 -26.35
CA PHE A 49 -7.66 20.66 -26.38
C PHE A 49 -7.49 19.79 -27.63
N PHE A 50 -7.80 18.51 -27.49
CA PHE A 50 -7.85 17.54 -28.58
C PHE A 50 -9.03 16.58 -28.38
N HIS A 51 -9.53 16.02 -29.49
CA HIS A 51 -10.71 15.14 -29.50
C HIS A 51 -10.38 13.76 -30.10
N THR A 52 -9.24 13.64 -30.75
CA THR A 52 -8.77 12.38 -31.33
C THR A 52 -7.29 12.16 -31.00
N TRP A 53 -6.82 10.93 -31.15
CA TRP A 53 -5.43 10.60 -30.92
C TRP A 53 -4.51 11.16 -32.02
N GLU A 54 -5.03 11.36 -33.23
CA GLU A 54 -4.33 12.01 -34.32
C GLU A 54 -4.09 13.51 -34.03
N GLU A 55 -5.10 14.21 -33.49
CA GLU A 55 -4.94 15.59 -33.02
C GLU A 55 -3.87 15.68 -31.92
N TYR A 56 -3.91 14.73 -30.96
CA TYR A 56 -2.91 14.67 -29.89
C TYR A 56 -1.51 14.41 -30.44
N ALA A 57 -1.35 13.47 -31.36
CA ALA A 57 -0.07 13.19 -32.01
C ALA A 57 0.49 14.43 -32.71
N ALA A 58 -0.35 15.18 -33.44
CA ALA A 58 0.04 16.41 -34.11
C ALA A 58 0.52 17.49 -33.11
N ILE A 59 -0.13 17.64 -31.97
CA ILE A 59 0.32 18.53 -30.88
C ILE A 59 1.71 18.09 -30.38
N LEU A 60 1.90 16.79 -30.15
CA LEU A 60 3.18 16.27 -29.68
C LEU A 60 4.34 16.44 -30.68
N ASP A 61 4.04 16.38 -31.97
CA ASP A 61 5.04 16.57 -33.03
C ASP A 61 5.60 18.01 -33.06
N GLU A 62 4.81 18.97 -32.57
CA GLU A 62 5.24 20.37 -32.41
C GLU A 62 6.04 20.60 -31.10
N LEU A 63 5.88 19.71 -30.11
CA LEU A 63 6.58 19.79 -28.85
C LEU A 63 8.02 19.29 -29.04
N LYS A 64 9.00 20.07 -28.55
CA LYS A 64 10.37 19.58 -28.38
C LYS A 64 10.39 18.49 -27.30
N PRO A 65 11.48 17.71 -27.20
CA PRO A 65 11.63 16.75 -26.10
C PRO A 65 11.24 17.36 -24.76
N SER A 66 10.20 16.82 -24.13
CA SER A 66 9.49 17.43 -22.99
C SER A 66 9.16 16.39 -21.93
N ILE A 67 8.75 16.86 -20.77
CA ILE A 67 8.19 16.02 -19.71
C ILE A 67 6.71 16.31 -19.62
N ILE A 68 5.89 15.26 -19.75
CA ILE A 68 4.43 15.32 -19.57
C ILE A 68 4.08 14.54 -18.30
N TYR A 69 3.41 15.19 -17.37
CA TYR A 69 2.83 14.55 -16.21
C TYR A 69 1.37 14.17 -16.47
N VAL A 70 1.02 12.98 -16.05
CA VAL A 70 -0.35 12.46 -16.09
C VAL A 70 -0.73 12.03 -14.68
N HIS A 71 -1.93 12.42 -14.23
CA HIS A 71 -2.35 12.03 -12.89
C HIS A 71 -3.01 10.65 -12.91
N ASN A 72 -2.29 9.62 -12.43
CA ASN A 72 -2.62 8.20 -12.58
C ASN A 72 -2.41 7.67 -14.02
N LEU A 73 -1.19 7.88 -14.54
CA LEU A 73 -0.75 7.46 -15.88
C LEU A 73 -1.21 6.04 -16.31
N ALA A 74 -1.50 5.18 -15.36
CA ALA A 74 -2.04 3.85 -15.61
C ALA A 74 -3.36 3.81 -16.38
N TYR A 75 -4.12 4.90 -16.40
CA TYR A 75 -5.36 4.99 -17.15
C TYR A 75 -5.09 5.43 -18.60
N GLU A 76 -4.45 6.54 -18.79
CA GLU A 76 -4.17 7.13 -20.11
C GLU A 76 -3.20 6.27 -20.92
N PHE A 77 -2.26 5.62 -20.26
CA PHE A 77 -1.27 4.77 -20.91
C PHE A 77 -1.91 3.60 -21.68
N GLU A 78 -2.98 3.01 -21.14
CA GLU A 78 -3.69 1.91 -21.81
C GLU A 78 -4.37 2.36 -23.13
N PHE A 79 -4.75 3.63 -23.22
CA PHE A 79 -5.25 4.19 -24.49
C PHE A 79 -4.10 4.52 -25.43
N LEU A 80 -3.05 5.16 -24.93
CA LEU A 80 -1.91 5.57 -25.75
C LEU A 80 -1.26 4.36 -26.45
N CYS A 81 -0.89 3.31 -25.70
CA CYS A 81 -0.20 2.16 -26.29
C CYS A 81 -1.05 1.36 -27.29
N ARG A 82 -2.39 1.50 -27.27
CA ARG A 82 -3.29 0.83 -28.22
C ARG A 82 -3.65 1.71 -29.44
N ASN A 83 -3.43 3.02 -29.34
CA ASN A 83 -3.79 3.98 -30.40
C ASN A 83 -2.57 4.57 -31.12
N GLY A 84 -1.52 3.76 -31.32
CA GLY A 84 -0.42 4.08 -32.24
C GLY A 84 0.74 4.86 -31.61
N PHE A 85 0.86 4.88 -30.27
CA PHE A 85 2.04 5.43 -29.59
C PHE A 85 2.97 4.29 -29.15
N HIS A 86 4.27 4.44 -29.43
CA HIS A 86 5.28 3.43 -29.10
C HIS A 86 6.12 3.90 -27.91
N PHE A 87 6.34 3.00 -26.97
CA PHE A 87 7.01 3.35 -25.73
C PHE A 87 8.25 2.51 -25.48
N SER A 88 9.27 3.17 -24.96
CA SER A 88 10.50 2.58 -24.45
C SER A 88 10.78 3.06 -23.02
N ASP A 89 11.83 2.49 -22.40
CA ASP A 89 12.29 2.91 -21.06
C ASP A 89 11.15 2.95 -20.02
N ILE A 90 10.35 1.86 -20.00
CA ILE A 90 9.19 1.73 -19.12
C ILE A 90 9.67 1.40 -17.71
N ILE A 91 9.37 2.28 -16.74
CA ILE A 91 9.53 2.03 -15.32
C ILE A 91 8.11 1.84 -14.75
N ALA A 92 7.83 0.69 -14.18
CA ALA A 92 6.52 0.37 -13.61
C ALA A 92 6.66 -0.33 -12.24
N ASN A 93 5.62 -0.26 -11.42
CA ASN A 93 5.53 -1.05 -10.18
C ASN A 93 5.13 -2.50 -10.49
N THR A 94 4.19 -2.66 -11.40
CA THR A 94 3.69 -3.93 -11.94
C THR A 94 3.20 -3.65 -13.35
N THR A 95 2.82 -4.69 -14.11
CA THR A 95 2.05 -4.54 -15.35
C THR A 95 0.85 -3.63 -15.13
N HIS A 96 0.51 -2.82 -16.11
CA HIS A 96 -0.59 -1.83 -16.07
C HIS A 96 -0.45 -0.72 -15.01
N LYS A 97 0.75 -0.54 -14.42
CA LYS A 97 1.01 0.53 -13.42
C LYS A 97 2.33 1.26 -13.70
N PRO A 98 2.43 1.95 -14.84
CA PRO A 98 3.62 2.70 -15.20
C PRO A 98 3.83 3.89 -14.25
N ILE A 99 5.10 4.12 -13.92
CA ILE A 99 5.58 5.31 -13.19
C ILE A 99 6.13 6.33 -14.16
N LYS A 100 6.89 5.83 -15.14
CA LYS A 100 7.52 6.60 -16.20
C LYS A 100 7.57 5.78 -17.48
N VAL A 101 7.28 6.40 -18.61
CA VAL A 101 7.49 5.83 -19.95
C VAL A 101 8.03 6.89 -20.89
N THR A 102 8.73 6.49 -21.94
CA THR A 102 9.25 7.41 -22.95
C THR A 102 8.62 7.08 -24.30
N ASP A 103 7.97 8.07 -24.91
CA ASP A 103 7.54 7.99 -26.32
C ASP A 103 8.79 7.86 -27.19
N SER A 104 8.93 6.74 -27.90
CA SER A 104 10.12 6.40 -28.68
C SER A 104 10.27 7.26 -29.90
N ASP A 105 9.15 7.69 -30.48
CA ASP A 105 9.11 8.43 -31.75
C ASP A 105 9.48 9.90 -31.53
N ARG A 106 9.06 10.48 -30.38
CA ARG A 106 9.20 11.91 -30.09
C ARG A 106 10.20 12.22 -28.97
N ASN A 107 10.70 11.21 -28.28
CA ASN A 107 11.57 11.35 -27.11
C ASN A 107 10.93 12.22 -26.00
N ILE A 108 9.63 12.04 -25.78
CA ILE A 108 8.84 12.68 -24.72
C ILE A 108 8.72 11.73 -23.53
N GLU A 109 9.02 12.22 -22.33
CA GLU A 109 8.94 11.45 -21.09
C GLU A 109 7.59 11.69 -20.40
N TYR A 110 6.76 10.65 -20.26
CA TYR A 110 5.55 10.68 -19.45
C TYR A 110 5.87 10.23 -18.02
N ARG A 111 5.32 10.94 -17.04
CA ARG A 111 5.49 10.63 -15.61
C ARG A 111 4.16 10.59 -14.89
N CYS A 112 3.98 9.61 -14.01
CA CYS A 112 2.81 9.52 -13.15
C CYS A 112 2.94 10.49 -11.97
N SER A 113 2.14 11.57 -11.97
CA SER A 113 2.14 12.52 -10.84
C SER A 113 1.50 11.93 -9.58
N TYR A 114 0.57 10.97 -9.69
CA TYR A 114 -0.02 10.30 -8.55
C TYR A 114 1.03 9.56 -7.71
N MET A 115 2.02 8.91 -8.34
CA MET A 115 3.10 8.19 -7.64
C MET A 115 4.01 9.11 -6.82
N LEU A 116 4.03 10.39 -7.16
CA LEU A 116 4.79 11.43 -6.46
C LEU A 116 3.95 12.13 -5.39
N LEU A 117 2.70 12.50 -5.75
CA LEU A 117 1.82 13.34 -4.93
C LEU A 117 0.98 12.53 -3.93
N ASP A 118 0.67 11.26 -4.26
CA ASP A 118 -0.08 10.29 -3.44
C ASP A 118 -1.43 10.82 -2.90
N LYS A 119 -2.09 11.66 -3.68
CA LYS A 119 -3.39 12.26 -3.36
C LYS A 119 -4.24 12.36 -4.61
N SER A 120 -5.56 12.18 -4.47
CA SER A 120 -6.49 12.41 -5.58
C SER A 120 -6.51 13.88 -5.99
N VAL A 121 -6.89 14.17 -7.25
CA VAL A 121 -7.06 15.55 -7.75
C VAL A 121 -8.00 16.36 -6.85
N LYS A 122 -9.09 15.77 -6.36
CA LYS A 122 -10.00 16.43 -5.40
C LYS A 122 -9.27 16.89 -4.14
N LYS A 123 -8.49 16.01 -3.50
CA LYS A 123 -7.70 16.36 -2.32
C LYS A 123 -6.60 17.40 -2.62
N LEU A 124 -5.96 17.32 -3.77
CA LEU A 124 -5.01 18.34 -4.20
C LEU A 124 -5.71 19.69 -4.40
N GLY A 125 -6.90 19.68 -5.00
CA GLY A 125 -7.70 20.90 -5.17
C GLY A 125 -8.07 21.55 -3.85
N GLU A 126 -8.48 20.77 -2.85
CA GLU A 126 -8.75 21.25 -1.49
C GLU A 126 -7.50 21.87 -0.87
N LEU A 127 -6.35 21.18 -0.92
CA LEU A 127 -5.07 21.63 -0.38
C LEU A 127 -4.56 22.93 -1.00
N PHE A 128 -4.69 23.08 -2.32
CA PHE A 128 -4.20 24.26 -3.05
C PHE A 128 -5.24 25.35 -3.25
N LYS A 129 -6.44 25.20 -2.64
CA LYS A 129 -7.56 26.15 -2.74
C LYS A 129 -8.02 26.40 -4.19
N ILE A 130 -7.91 25.36 -5.00
CA ILE A 130 -8.44 25.30 -6.37
C ILE A 130 -9.38 24.09 -6.41
N PRO A 131 -10.65 24.20 -6.00
CA PRO A 131 -11.53 23.04 -5.87
C PRO A 131 -11.75 22.36 -7.23
N LYS A 132 -11.72 21.02 -7.21
CA LYS A 132 -12.15 20.22 -8.37
C LYS A 132 -13.62 20.49 -8.63
N LEU A 133 -13.97 20.68 -9.89
CA LEU A 133 -15.36 20.89 -10.30
C LEU A 133 -16.16 19.59 -10.16
N GLU A 134 -17.44 19.72 -9.84
CA GLU A 134 -18.35 18.59 -9.90
C GLU A 134 -18.81 18.37 -11.35
N TYR A 135 -18.72 17.13 -11.78
CA TYR A 135 -19.06 16.74 -13.14
C TYR A 135 -19.91 15.47 -13.14
N GLN A 136 -20.95 15.48 -13.96
CA GLN A 136 -21.80 14.31 -14.19
C GLN A 136 -21.40 13.64 -15.50
N TYR A 137 -20.87 12.44 -15.39
CA TYR A 137 -20.57 11.56 -16.54
C TYR A 137 -21.89 10.96 -17.03
N ASP A 138 -22.61 11.73 -17.86
CA ASP A 138 -23.94 11.37 -18.31
C ASP A 138 -24.04 11.43 -19.83
N GLY A 139 -24.49 10.34 -20.44
CA GLY A 139 -24.64 10.23 -21.89
C GLY A 139 -23.33 10.01 -22.66
N ILE A 140 -23.46 10.10 -23.98
CA ILE A 140 -22.34 10.04 -24.92
C ILE A 140 -21.93 11.44 -25.32
N ARG A 141 -20.65 11.73 -25.19
CA ARG A 141 -20.05 13.02 -25.54
C ARG A 141 -19.29 12.92 -26.87
N ASN A 142 -19.39 13.97 -27.67
CA ASN A 142 -18.61 14.17 -28.87
C ASN A 142 -18.38 15.67 -29.10
N ARG A 143 -17.55 16.03 -30.05
CA ARG A 143 -17.18 17.42 -30.33
C ARG A 143 -18.38 18.36 -30.54
N GLU A 144 -19.50 17.83 -31.05
CA GLU A 144 -20.69 18.64 -31.41
C GLU A 144 -21.57 18.96 -30.19
N ASN A 145 -21.54 18.11 -29.16
CA ASN A 145 -22.39 18.26 -27.98
C ASN A 145 -21.66 18.70 -26.71
N LEU A 146 -20.33 18.95 -26.79
CA LEU A 146 -19.55 19.48 -25.67
C LEU A 146 -19.95 20.92 -25.34
N THR A 147 -20.00 21.22 -24.07
CA THR A 147 -20.33 22.54 -23.51
C THR A 147 -19.07 23.20 -22.92
N PRO A 148 -19.05 24.51 -22.69
CA PRO A 148 -17.96 25.20 -22.02
C PRO A 148 -17.60 24.56 -20.67
N LYS A 149 -18.59 23.98 -19.98
CA LYS A 149 -18.35 23.27 -18.68
C LYS A 149 -17.51 22.02 -18.85
N ASP A 150 -17.64 21.28 -19.94
CA ASP A 150 -16.83 20.09 -20.22
C ASP A 150 -15.35 20.46 -20.37
N TYR A 151 -15.07 21.50 -21.12
CA TYR A 151 -13.72 22.03 -21.32
C TYR A 151 -13.13 22.59 -20.02
N GLU A 152 -13.94 23.35 -19.24
CA GLU A 152 -13.50 23.89 -17.96
C GLU A 152 -13.17 22.77 -16.95
N TYR A 153 -13.99 21.72 -16.90
CA TYR A 153 -13.78 20.57 -16.02
C TYR A 153 -12.45 19.88 -16.32
N ASN A 154 -12.21 19.51 -17.58
CA ASN A 154 -11.00 18.82 -18.01
C ASN A 154 -9.75 19.70 -17.81
N ALA A 155 -9.83 21.01 -18.11
CA ALA A 155 -8.72 21.94 -17.85
C ALA A 155 -8.44 22.14 -16.36
N ARG A 156 -9.47 22.12 -15.51
CA ARG A 156 -9.35 22.30 -14.05
C ARG A 156 -8.50 21.22 -13.41
N ASP A 157 -8.63 19.97 -13.82
CA ASP A 157 -7.84 18.88 -13.28
C ASP A 157 -6.34 19.08 -13.59
N CYS A 158 -5.99 19.51 -14.78
CA CYS A 158 -4.61 19.86 -15.13
C CYS A 158 -4.07 21.05 -14.32
N GLN A 159 -4.87 22.12 -14.12
CA GLN A 159 -4.47 23.28 -13.30
C GLN A 159 -4.11 22.89 -11.87
N ILE A 160 -4.92 22.03 -11.24
CA ILE A 160 -4.68 21.53 -9.89
C ILE A 160 -3.35 20.76 -9.83
N VAL A 161 -3.11 19.87 -10.79
CA VAL A 161 -1.89 19.06 -10.84
C VAL A 161 -0.66 19.92 -11.11
N ILE A 162 -0.75 20.92 -12.00
CA ILE A 162 0.35 21.88 -12.25
C ILE A 162 0.70 22.61 -10.97
N LYS A 163 -0.29 23.12 -10.22
CA LYS A 163 -0.05 23.83 -8.96
C LYS A 163 0.66 22.96 -7.93
N ALA A 164 0.22 21.71 -7.80
CA ALA A 164 0.83 20.74 -6.90
C ALA A 164 2.28 20.44 -7.30
N LEU A 165 2.54 20.18 -8.59
CA LEU A 165 3.88 19.90 -9.09
C LEU A 165 4.82 21.10 -8.96
N LYS A 166 4.37 22.34 -9.21
CA LYS A 166 5.16 23.56 -8.98
C LYS A 166 5.62 23.66 -7.52
N ASN A 167 4.74 23.33 -6.57
CA ASN A 167 5.11 23.29 -5.16
C ASN A 167 6.19 22.23 -4.87
N GLU A 168 6.05 21.03 -5.42
CA GLU A 168 7.03 19.95 -5.28
C GLU A 168 8.39 20.29 -5.91
N ILE A 169 8.39 20.92 -7.08
CA ILE A 169 9.60 21.37 -7.77
C ILE A 169 10.33 22.43 -6.95
N LYS A 170 9.59 23.39 -6.37
CA LYS A 170 10.15 24.40 -5.47
C LYS A 170 10.83 23.77 -4.25
N GLN A 171 10.18 22.78 -3.60
CA GLN A 171 10.73 22.08 -2.44
C GLN A 171 11.97 21.23 -2.82
N SER A 172 11.97 20.63 -4.01
CA SER A 172 13.09 19.80 -4.50
C SER A 172 14.27 20.64 -5.00
N GLY A 173 14.05 21.94 -5.29
CA GLY A 173 15.05 22.85 -5.82
C GLY A 173 15.31 22.71 -7.32
N GLY A 174 14.31 22.24 -8.09
CA GLY A 174 14.32 22.15 -9.56
C GLY A 174 13.62 20.92 -10.10
N LEU A 175 13.15 21.00 -11.35
CA LEU A 175 12.49 19.89 -12.05
C LEU A 175 13.43 18.70 -12.26
N ASP A 176 14.70 18.96 -12.49
CA ASP A 176 15.77 17.96 -12.65
C ASP A 176 16.04 17.17 -11.36
N LYS A 177 15.68 17.71 -10.21
CA LYS A 177 15.84 17.10 -8.88
C LYS A 177 14.56 16.42 -8.39
N LEU A 178 13.45 16.61 -9.10
CA LEU A 178 12.18 16.03 -8.70
C LEU A 178 12.19 14.50 -8.91
N PRO A 179 12.00 13.69 -7.86
CA PRO A 179 11.95 12.24 -7.99
C PRO A 179 10.66 11.78 -8.65
N LEU A 180 10.64 10.55 -9.19
CA LEU A 180 9.47 9.95 -9.81
C LEU A 180 8.40 9.52 -8.79
N THR A 181 8.82 9.25 -7.56
CA THR A 181 7.93 8.70 -6.52
C THR A 181 8.16 9.37 -5.18
N LYS A 182 7.17 9.28 -4.30
CA LYS A 182 7.23 9.78 -2.92
C LYS A 182 8.42 9.19 -2.15
N THR A 183 8.65 7.88 -2.22
CA THR A 183 9.81 7.23 -1.58
C THR A 183 11.15 7.66 -2.18
N GLY A 184 11.15 8.14 -3.43
CA GLY A 184 12.31 8.74 -4.06
C GLY A 184 12.78 10.02 -3.38
N LYS A 185 11.86 10.82 -2.79
CA LYS A 185 12.19 12.04 -2.04
C LYS A 185 13.06 11.71 -0.82
N VAL A 186 12.64 10.72 -0.05
CA VAL A 186 13.35 10.24 1.14
C VAL A 186 14.79 9.83 0.81
N ARG A 187 14.97 9.07 -0.27
CA ARG A 187 16.30 8.66 -0.73
C ARG A 187 17.19 9.85 -1.07
N ILE A 188 16.63 10.92 -1.63
CA ILE A 188 17.38 12.15 -1.94
C ILE A 188 17.80 12.86 -0.66
N LEU A 189 16.95 12.93 0.37
CA LEU A 189 17.30 13.52 1.67
C LEU A 189 18.47 12.78 2.31
N ASN A 190 18.43 11.47 2.33
CA ASN A 190 19.47 10.63 2.92
C ASN A 190 20.84 10.73 2.19
N ILE A 191 20.85 11.15 0.92
CA ILE A 191 22.07 11.25 0.09
C ILE A 191 22.66 12.66 0.09
N LYS A 192 21.90 13.71 0.40
CA LYS A 192 22.33 15.11 0.29
C LYS A 192 23.38 15.55 1.31
N ASN A 193 23.59 14.80 2.39
CA ASN A 193 24.51 15.17 3.47
C ASN A 193 25.93 14.63 3.22
N ASP A 194 26.96 15.34 3.67
CA ASP A 194 28.36 14.91 3.62
C ASP A 194 28.63 13.58 4.32
N GLU A 195 27.74 13.21 5.26
CA GLU A 195 27.72 11.92 5.97
C GLU A 195 27.22 10.74 5.09
N SER A 196 26.81 10.99 3.86
CA SER A 196 26.32 9.95 2.93
C SER A 196 27.33 8.81 2.65
N ARG A 197 28.62 9.03 2.92
CA ARG A 197 29.67 8.02 2.82
C ARG A 197 29.48 6.89 3.83
N GLU A 198 29.11 7.21 5.08
CA GLU A 198 28.82 6.21 6.11
C GLU A 198 27.60 5.35 5.70
N LEU A 199 26.52 6.00 5.29
CA LEU A 199 25.32 5.32 4.83
C LEU A 199 25.62 4.33 3.70
N ARG A 200 26.33 4.79 2.66
CA ARG A 200 26.73 3.94 1.52
C ARG A 200 27.63 2.81 1.93
N SER A 201 28.63 3.07 2.78
CA SER A 201 29.56 2.02 3.25
C SER A 201 28.86 0.94 4.06
N LYS A 202 27.95 1.30 4.98
CA LYS A 202 27.18 0.33 5.75
C LYS A 202 26.19 -0.41 4.88
N ALA A 203 25.46 0.28 3.99
CA ALA A 203 24.55 -0.35 3.07
C ALA A 203 25.26 -1.32 2.11
N ASP A 204 26.45 -0.96 1.63
CA ASP A 204 27.28 -1.80 0.77
C ASP A 204 27.70 -3.12 1.42
N LYS A 205 28.07 -3.07 2.69
CA LYS A 205 28.45 -4.24 3.50
C LYS A 205 27.25 -5.12 3.86
N ALA A 206 26.09 -4.51 4.10
CA ALA A 206 24.85 -5.18 4.47
C ALA A 206 24.07 -5.73 3.28
N PHE A 207 24.46 -5.37 2.05
CA PHE A 207 23.79 -5.83 0.83
C PHE A 207 23.96 -7.35 0.67
N PRO A 208 22.88 -8.15 0.69
CA PRO A 208 22.95 -9.59 0.66
C PRO A 208 23.29 -10.12 -0.73
N PRO A 209 23.94 -11.29 -0.86
CA PRO A 209 24.00 -12.03 -2.11
C PRO A 209 22.60 -12.53 -2.53
N LYS A 210 22.44 -12.90 -3.81
CA LYS A 210 21.12 -13.23 -4.37
C LYS A 210 20.35 -14.28 -3.58
N ASN A 211 20.99 -15.39 -3.26
CA ASN A 211 20.36 -16.50 -2.53
C ASN A 211 19.89 -16.09 -1.12
N VAL A 212 20.64 -15.24 -0.42
CA VAL A 212 20.21 -14.67 0.87
C VAL A 212 19.06 -13.67 0.65
N TYR A 213 19.12 -12.87 -0.42
CA TYR A 213 18.03 -11.96 -0.78
C TYR A 213 16.73 -12.71 -1.05
N ASP A 214 16.79 -13.84 -1.76
CA ASP A 214 15.62 -14.68 -2.02
C ASP A 214 15.01 -15.23 -0.71
N MET A 215 15.82 -15.66 0.23
CA MET A 215 15.37 -16.06 1.58
C MET A 215 14.72 -14.87 2.32
N LEU A 216 15.29 -13.67 2.21
CA LEU A 216 14.72 -12.46 2.84
C LEU A 216 13.38 -12.07 2.23
N GLU A 217 13.19 -12.22 0.92
CA GLU A 217 11.88 -11.98 0.28
C GLU A 217 10.81 -12.95 0.78
N MET A 218 11.16 -14.22 0.97
CA MET A 218 10.25 -15.22 1.56
C MET A 218 9.95 -14.90 3.02
N ALA A 219 10.97 -14.54 3.80
CA ALA A 219 10.85 -14.23 5.22
C ALA A 219 10.11 -12.91 5.49
N PHE A 220 10.07 -11.97 4.54
CA PHE A 220 9.45 -10.66 4.74
C PHE A 220 7.96 -10.80 5.08
N ASN A 221 7.60 -10.32 6.25
CA ASN A 221 6.23 -10.25 6.74
C ASN A 221 5.80 -8.79 6.92
N GLY A 222 4.62 -8.42 6.43
CA GLY A 222 4.00 -7.12 6.70
C GLY A 222 3.54 -6.97 8.16
N GLY A 223 2.99 -5.80 8.48
CA GLY A 223 2.36 -5.54 9.78
C GLY A 223 1.21 -6.53 10.06
N TYR A 224 0.94 -6.77 11.33
CA TYR A 224 -0.18 -7.61 11.74
C TYR A 224 -1.50 -6.84 11.63
N SER A 225 -2.52 -7.49 11.09
CA SER A 225 -3.90 -7.00 11.14
C SER A 225 -4.82 -8.19 11.38
N GLY A 226 -5.68 -8.09 12.36
CA GLY A 226 -6.61 -9.15 12.73
C GLY A 226 -7.26 -8.91 14.08
N GLY A 227 -8.20 -9.75 14.43
CA GLY A 227 -8.94 -9.66 15.68
C GLY A 227 -9.00 -10.99 16.42
N ASN A 228 -9.42 -10.92 17.66
CA ASN A 228 -9.63 -12.05 18.53
C ASN A 228 -10.84 -12.87 18.05
N ALA A 229 -10.64 -14.17 17.82
CA ALA A 229 -11.72 -15.04 17.31
C ALA A 229 -12.93 -15.09 18.26
N GLU A 230 -12.72 -14.97 19.58
CA GLU A 230 -13.80 -14.93 20.57
C GLU A 230 -14.76 -13.74 20.39
N TYR A 231 -14.26 -12.62 19.85
CA TYR A 231 -15.05 -11.38 19.65
C TYR A 231 -15.45 -11.16 18.19
N PHE A 232 -15.18 -12.12 17.32
CA PHE A 232 -15.54 -12.04 15.92
C PHE A 232 -17.05 -11.94 15.74
N GLY A 233 -17.54 -10.92 15.03
CA GLY A 233 -18.96 -10.66 14.80
C GLY A 233 -19.78 -10.27 16.04
N LYS A 234 -19.12 -10.06 17.20
CA LYS A 234 -19.78 -9.67 18.45
C LYS A 234 -19.55 -8.20 18.76
N ILE A 235 -20.54 -7.55 19.34
CA ILE A 235 -20.37 -6.20 19.90
C ILE A 235 -19.66 -6.34 21.24
N VAL A 236 -18.49 -5.71 21.32
CA VAL A 236 -17.70 -5.58 22.55
C VAL A 236 -17.84 -4.16 23.06
N GLU A 237 -18.23 -4.01 24.32
CA GLU A 237 -18.40 -2.71 24.94
C GLU A 237 -17.12 -2.19 25.59
N ASN A 238 -17.00 -0.86 25.67
CA ASN A 238 -15.95 -0.15 26.38
C ASN A 238 -14.53 -0.53 25.91
N VAL A 239 -14.29 -0.40 24.61
CA VAL A 239 -13.01 -0.76 23.99
C VAL A 239 -12.08 0.44 23.91
N TYR A 240 -10.92 0.33 24.58
CA TYR A 240 -9.85 1.30 24.51
C TYR A 240 -9.11 1.20 23.18
N SER A 241 -8.61 2.34 22.71
CA SER A 241 -7.78 2.42 21.50
C SER A 241 -6.40 2.93 21.88
N PHE A 242 -5.38 2.19 21.48
CA PHE A 242 -3.99 2.59 21.62
C PHE A 242 -3.32 2.64 20.26
N ASP A 243 -2.44 3.62 20.05
CA ASP A 243 -1.61 3.76 18.86
C ASP A 243 -0.14 3.82 19.25
N LYS A 244 0.70 3.05 18.56
CA LYS A 244 2.14 3.05 18.79
C LYS A 244 2.77 4.21 18.03
N LYS A 245 3.17 5.23 18.76
CA LYS A 245 3.68 6.49 18.18
C LYS A 245 4.86 6.27 17.26
N SER A 246 4.68 6.55 15.97
CA SER A 246 5.71 6.42 14.92
C SER A 246 6.42 5.06 14.96
N SER A 247 5.66 3.97 14.92
CA SER A 247 6.10 2.58 15.16
C SER A 247 7.36 2.19 14.39
N TYR A 248 7.38 2.30 13.05
CA TYR A 248 8.56 1.95 12.26
C TYR A 248 9.77 2.85 12.52
N PRO A 249 9.64 4.21 12.56
CA PRO A 249 10.73 5.08 12.98
C PRO A 249 11.29 4.75 14.38
N ALA A 250 10.42 4.43 15.34
CA ALA A 250 10.84 4.02 16.68
C ALA A 250 11.70 2.76 16.64
N THR A 251 11.24 1.75 15.90
CA THR A 251 11.97 0.49 15.68
C THR A 251 13.34 0.74 15.03
N MET A 252 13.43 1.65 14.06
CA MET A 252 14.67 2.02 13.40
C MET A 252 15.68 2.69 14.36
N LEU A 253 15.19 3.43 15.35
CA LEU A 253 16.01 4.10 16.36
C LEU A 253 16.46 3.14 17.48
N GLU A 254 15.62 2.17 17.90
CA GLU A 254 15.89 1.29 19.04
C GLU A 254 16.82 0.13 18.70
N HIS A 255 16.55 -0.57 17.60
CA HIS A 255 17.13 -1.90 17.39
C HIS A 255 18.45 -1.91 16.61
N GLN A 256 19.06 -3.09 16.57
CA GLN A 256 20.18 -3.42 15.70
C GLN A 256 19.68 -4.21 14.49
N PHE A 257 20.40 -4.08 13.38
CA PHE A 257 20.03 -4.61 12.08
C PHE A 257 21.18 -5.40 11.46
N PRO A 258 20.89 -6.34 10.53
CA PRO A 258 21.93 -7.07 9.83
C PRO A 258 22.89 -6.14 9.08
N MET A 259 24.17 -6.24 9.40
CA MET A 259 25.26 -5.52 8.73
C MET A 259 26.12 -6.43 7.86
N LYS A 260 26.03 -7.75 8.08
CA LYS A 260 26.73 -8.74 7.28
C LYS A 260 26.09 -10.11 7.45
N PHE A 261 25.94 -10.82 6.34
CA PHE A 261 25.47 -12.21 6.30
C PHE A 261 26.65 -13.17 6.16
N GLY A 262 26.52 -14.37 6.75
CA GLY A 262 27.45 -15.47 6.56
C GLY A 262 27.15 -16.31 5.32
N LYS A 263 27.76 -17.47 5.24
CA LYS A 263 27.46 -18.48 4.21
C LYS A 263 26.13 -19.16 4.53
N ILE A 264 25.43 -19.59 3.48
CA ILE A 264 24.26 -20.46 3.64
C ILE A 264 24.77 -21.88 3.88
N TYR A 265 24.16 -22.53 4.85
CA TYR A 265 24.32 -23.96 5.16
C TYR A 265 23.04 -24.68 4.75
N GLU A 266 23.17 -25.82 4.11
CA GLU A 266 22.08 -26.73 3.77
C GLU A 266 21.99 -27.85 4.83
N ASN A 267 20.77 -28.39 5.03
CA ASN A 267 20.49 -29.40 6.07
C ASN A 267 21.07 -29.02 7.44
N ALA A 268 20.78 -27.80 7.86
CA ALA A 268 21.51 -27.10 8.92
C ALA A 268 20.75 -27.04 10.24
N THR A 269 19.99 -28.10 10.58
CA THR A 269 19.22 -28.16 11.84
C THR A 269 20.11 -27.95 13.08
N PRO A 270 21.30 -28.53 13.19
CA PRO A 270 22.17 -28.29 14.36
C PRO A 270 22.63 -26.83 14.49
N GLN A 271 22.93 -26.17 13.35
CA GLN A 271 23.33 -24.75 13.34
C GLN A 271 22.15 -23.85 13.73
N PHE A 272 20.95 -24.16 13.26
CA PHE A 272 19.73 -23.46 13.61
C PHE A 272 19.43 -23.60 15.11
N GLU A 273 19.41 -24.80 15.66
CA GLU A 273 19.16 -25.05 17.07
C GLU A 273 20.18 -24.34 17.97
N LYS A 274 21.46 -24.37 17.56
CA LYS A 274 22.51 -23.64 18.26
C LYS A 274 22.23 -22.15 18.25
N ALA A 275 21.90 -21.57 17.08
CA ALA A 275 21.63 -20.15 16.95
C ALA A 275 20.40 -19.71 17.77
N VAL A 276 19.34 -20.51 17.80
CA VAL A 276 18.16 -20.27 18.64
C VAL A 276 18.54 -20.27 20.12
N LYS A 277 19.30 -21.28 20.58
CA LYS A 277 19.75 -21.42 21.97
C LYS A 277 20.65 -20.25 22.40
N GLU A 278 21.56 -19.82 21.53
CA GLU A 278 22.51 -18.73 21.78
C GLU A 278 21.92 -17.34 21.44
N LYS A 279 20.64 -17.25 21.03
CA LYS A 279 19.95 -16.02 20.61
C LYS A 279 20.72 -15.25 19.52
N GLN A 280 21.33 -15.99 18.60
CA GLN A 280 21.99 -15.40 17.43
C GLN A 280 20.98 -14.99 16.38
N HIS A 281 21.36 -14.03 15.54
CA HIS A 281 20.50 -13.61 14.42
C HIS A 281 20.77 -14.44 13.16
N PHE A 282 19.69 -14.76 12.45
CA PHE A 282 19.73 -15.62 11.25
C PHE A 282 18.54 -15.35 10.32
N VAL A 283 18.61 -15.92 9.12
CA VAL A 283 17.48 -16.24 8.25
C VAL A 283 17.51 -17.75 8.00
N ALA A 284 16.37 -18.42 8.13
CA ALA A 284 16.27 -19.86 7.95
C ALA A 284 15.05 -20.24 7.10
N TYR A 285 15.23 -21.20 6.20
CA TYR A 285 14.15 -21.91 5.53
C TYR A 285 13.92 -23.23 6.24
N LEU A 286 12.74 -23.37 6.82
CA LEU A 286 12.39 -24.43 7.75
C LEU A 286 11.35 -25.36 7.15
N HIS A 287 11.44 -26.62 7.52
CA HIS A 287 10.37 -27.61 7.44
C HIS A 287 9.91 -27.92 8.87
N ILE A 288 8.61 -27.92 9.09
CA ILE A 288 7.97 -28.13 10.38
C ILE A 288 6.86 -29.16 10.18
N ASP A 289 6.95 -30.32 10.86
CA ASP A 289 5.96 -31.38 10.69
C ASP A 289 4.56 -30.92 11.11
N GLU A 290 4.48 -30.19 12.23
CA GLU A 290 3.22 -29.66 12.74
C GLU A 290 3.42 -28.28 13.39
N MET A 291 2.52 -27.36 13.12
CA MET A 291 2.45 -26.01 13.66
C MET A 291 1.05 -25.76 14.24
N LEU A 292 0.95 -25.57 15.57
CA LEU A 292 -0.31 -25.36 16.28
C LEU A 292 -0.26 -24.07 17.13
N SER A 293 -1.22 -23.16 16.96
CA SER A 293 -1.31 -21.99 17.84
C SER A 293 -1.58 -22.39 19.29
N LYS A 294 -0.87 -21.75 20.23
CA LYS A 294 -1.02 -21.96 21.68
C LYS A 294 -2.36 -21.44 22.21
N ASP A 295 -2.96 -20.48 21.50
CA ASP A 295 -4.27 -19.94 21.85
C ASP A 295 -5.12 -19.83 20.58
N ARG A 296 -6.21 -20.59 20.51
CA ARG A 296 -7.13 -20.61 19.38
C ARG A 296 -7.79 -19.25 19.07
N ARG A 297 -7.75 -18.31 20.01
CA ARG A 297 -8.26 -16.95 19.82
C ARG A 297 -7.28 -16.05 19.09
N PHE A 298 -6.00 -16.46 18.98
CA PHE A 298 -4.90 -15.62 18.57
C PHE A 298 -3.95 -16.32 17.61
N CYS A 299 -4.18 -16.11 16.32
CA CYS A 299 -3.35 -16.63 15.24
C CYS A 299 -2.52 -15.48 14.64
N VAL A 300 -1.20 -15.65 14.47
CA VAL A 300 -0.30 -14.54 14.12
C VAL A 300 0.46 -14.74 12.81
N TYR A 301 0.66 -15.97 12.36
CA TYR A 301 1.44 -16.26 11.16
C TYR A 301 0.56 -16.41 9.93
N SER A 302 0.87 -15.69 8.86
CA SER A 302 0.03 -15.66 7.66
C SER A 302 0.15 -16.95 6.86
N GLU A 303 -0.99 -17.50 6.42
CA GLU A 303 -1.07 -18.60 5.45
C GLU A 303 -0.29 -18.33 4.16
N SER A 304 -0.22 -17.07 3.71
CA SER A 304 0.54 -16.69 2.52
C SER A 304 2.06 -16.81 2.67
N LYS A 305 2.57 -17.21 3.84
CA LYS A 305 3.99 -17.36 4.17
C LYS A 305 4.44 -18.81 4.29
N ILE A 306 3.54 -19.74 4.08
CA ILE A 306 3.85 -21.16 4.00
C ILE A 306 3.70 -21.67 2.57
N ASN A 307 4.18 -22.89 2.34
CA ASN A 307 4.04 -23.57 1.06
C ASN A 307 2.58 -23.88 0.68
N LEU A 308 2.34 -24.01 -0.61
CA LEU A 308 1.00 -24.39 -1.13
C LEU A 308 0.62 -25.86 -0.86
N HIS A 309 1.57 -26.68 -0.44
CA HIS A 309 1.40 -28.12 -0.21
C HIS A 309 1.24 -28.49 1.27
N ALA A 310 1.17 -27.49 2.15
CA ALA A 310 0.88 -27.76 3.57
C ALA A 310 -0.49 -28.46 3.69
N GLU A 311 -0.56 -29.45 4.58
CA GLU A 311 -1.73 -30.31 4.76
C GLU A 311 -2.58 -29.81 5.93
N ASP A 312 -3.89 -30.05 5.86
CA ASP A 312 -4.88 -29.76 6.91
C ASP A 312 -4.76 -28.35 7.51
N VAL A 313 -4.58 -27.34 6.64
CA VAL A 313 -4.39 -25.95 7.07
C VAL A 313 -5.70 -25.36 7.57
N THR A 314 -5.75 -25.13 8.87
CA THR A 314 -6.85 -24.39 9.52
C THR A 314 -6.42 -22.96 9.81
N THR A 315 -7.21 -21.98 9.35
CA THR A 315 -6.87 -20.56 9.50
C THR A 315 -8.01 -19.74 10.08
N PHE A 316 -7.65 -18.66 10.76
CA PHE A 316 -8.54 -17.59 11.13
C PHE A 316 -7.97 -16.23 10.69
N ASN A 317 -8.75 -15.42 10.01
CA ASN A 317 -8.31 -14.15 9.40
C ASN A 317 -7.07 -14.32 8.47
N GLY A 318 -6.97 -15.46 7.76
CA GLY A 318 -5.82 -15.80 6.93
C GLY A 318 -4.52 -15.98 7.73
N LYS A 319 -4.64 -16.30 9.02
CA LYS A 319 -3.54 -16.67 9.91
C LYS A 319 -3.70 -18.12 10.36
N ILE A 320 -2.61 -18.85 10.38
CA ILE A 320 -2.58 -20.27 10.70
C ILE A 320 -2.97 -20.48 12.15
N TYR A 321 -3.96 -21.30 12.39
CA TYR A 321 -4.22 -21.93 13.69
C TYR A 321 -3.47 -23.25 13.79
N HIS A 322 -3.64 -24.14 12.81
CA HIS A 322 -3.05 -25.45 12.74
C HIS A 322 -2.69 -25.79 11.30
N ALA A 323 -1.56 -26.43 11.08
CA ALA A 323 -1.12 -26.91 9.78
C ALA A 323 -0.06 -28.01 9.95
N TYR A 324 -0.03 -28.96 9.00
CA TYR A 324 0.98 -29.99 8.87
C TYR A 324 1.86 -29.74 7.63
N ASP A 325 3.05 -30.35 7.62
CA ASP A 325 4.02 -30.31 6.52
C ASP A 325 4.33 -28.87 6.03
N VAL A 326 4.66 -28.00 7.00
CA VAL A 326 4.83 -26.56 6.79
C VAL A 326 6.25 -26.24 6.36
N TYR A 327 6.41 -25.62 5.20
CA TYR A 327 7.67 -25.03 4.74
C TYR A 327 7.57 -23.52 4.81
N CYS A 328 8.46 -22.87 5.54
CA CYS A 328 8.43 -21.42 5.68
C CYS A 328 9.84 -20.84 5.84
N CYS A 329 9.99 -19.57 5.45
CA CYS A 329 11.23 -18.84 5.67
C CYS A 329 11.01 -17.78 6.75
N VAL A 330 11.91 -17.73 7.74
CA VAL A 330 11.81 -16.82 8.88
C VAL A 330 13.14 -16.13 9.17
N ASP A 331 13.07 -14.89 9.62
CA ASP A 331 14.15 -14.24 10.33
C ASP A 331 14.11 -14.57 11.83
N SER A 332 15.21 -14.34 12.53
CA SER A 332 15.34 -14.69 13.94
C SER A 332 14.34 -13.99 14.87
N VAL A 333 13.91 -12.76 14.54
CA VAL A 333 12.93 -11.99 15.33
C VAL A 333 11.53 -12.58 15.13
N THR A 334 11.18 -12.89 13.88
CA THR A 334 9.94 -13.59 13.56
C THR A 334 9.91 -14.97 14.24
N TRP A 335 11.01 -15.73 14.21
CA TRP A 335 11.07 -17.02 14.89
C TRP A 335 10.87 -16.92 16.41
N GLU A 336 11.51 -15.93 17.06
CA GLU A 336 11.29 -15.66 18.49
C GLU A 336 9.81 -15.37 18.79
N MET A 337 9.16 -14.55 17.99
CA MET A 337 7.73 -14.24 18.11
C MET A 337 6.87 -15.50 17.93
N LEU A 338 7.17 -16.32 16.90
CA LEU A 338 6.43 -17.56 16.64
C LEU A 338 6.54 -18.55 17.79
N ASN A 339 7.71 -18.71 18.39
CA ASN A 339 7.92 -19.57 19.57
C ASN A 339 7.06 -19.17 20.79
N LYS A 340 6.70 -17.89 20.90
CA LYS A 340 5.77 -17.44 21.95
C LYS A 340 4.33 -17.86 21.65
N CYS A 341 3.95 -17.93 20.38
CA CYS A 341 2.57 -18.07 19.93
C CYS A 341 2.20 -19.49 19.48
N TYR A 342 3.17 -20.34 19.11
CA TYR A 342 2.93 -21.66 18.53
C TYR A 342 3.68 -22.77 19.27
N TYR A 343 3.11 -23.97 19.22
CA TYR A 343 3.80 -25.24 19.42
C TYR A 343 4.28 -25.75 18.06
N PHE A 344 5.44 -26.37 18.03
CA PHE A 344 6.05 -26.97 16.84
C PHE A 344 6.46 -28.39 17.12
N THR A 345 6.25 -29.27 16.16
CA THR A 345 6.74 -30.63 16.15
C THR A 345 7.80 -30.81 15.08
N ASN A 346 8.96 -31.38 15.38
CA ASN A 346 10.04 -31.71 14.44
C ASN A 346 10.42 -30.57 13.49
N VAL A 347 11.12 -29.57 13.98
CA VAL A 347 11.61 -28.47 13.17
C VAL A 347 12.95 -28.82 12.53
N SER A 348 13.05 -28.80 11.21
CA SER A 348 14.27 -29.03 10.44
C SER A 348 14.64 -27.77 9.66
N ALA A 349 15.89 -27.36 9.71
CA ALA A 349 16.39 -26.25 8.91
C ALA A 349 17.00 -26.78 7.60
N LEU A 350 16.27 -26.60 6.51
CA LEU A 350 16.71 -26.97 5.16
C LEU A 350 17.81 -26.04 4.66
N MET A 351 17.66 -24.74 4.95
CA MET A 351 18.70 -23.73 4.68
C MET A 351 18.82 -22.80 5.88
N PHE A 352 20.04 -22.41 6.20
CA PHE A 352 20.35 -21.52 7.31
C PHE A 352 21.43 -20.54 6.93
N CYS A 353 21.18 -19.25 7.14
CA CYS A 353 22.13 -18.17 6.91
C CYS A 353 22.32 -17.38 8.22
N PRO A 354 23.48 -17.46 8.89
CA PRO A 354 23.74 -16.66 10.07
C PRO A 354 23.93 -15.19 9.69
N VAL A 355 23.48 -14.28 10.53
CA VAL A 355 23.90 -12.87 10.51
C VAL A 355 25.19 -12.75 11.31
N THR A 356 26.29 -12.49 10.64
CA THR A 356 27.63 -12.47 11.27
C THR A 356 27.98 -11.13 11.92
N SER A 357 27.20 -10.09 11.63
CA SER A 357 27.36 -8.77 12.27
C SER A 357 26.00 -8.07 12.34
N MET A 358 25.67 -7.63 13.53
CA MET A 358 24.53 -6.72 13.80
C MET A 358 25.07 -5.33 14.15
N GLY A 359 24.27 -4.30 13.90
CA GLY A 359 24.62 -2.93 14.24
C GLY A 359 23.45 -1.98 14.08
N ARG A 360 23.60 -0.80 14.66
CA ARG A 360 22.61 0.28 14.48
C ARG A 360 22.63 0.78 13.04
N LEU A 361 21.50 1.24 12.57
CA LEU A 361 21.39 1.89 11.26
C LEU A 361 22.40 3.08 11.16
N PRO A 362 22.78 3.47 9.94
CA PRO A 362 23.73 4.59 9.75
C PRO A 362 23.25 5.87 10.44
N ILE A 363 24.16 6.57 11.12
CA ILE A 363 23.85 7.81 11.84
C ILE A 363 23.14 8.85 10.96
N PRO A 364 23.54 9.07 9.67
CA PRO A 364 22.81 9.98 8.79
C PRO A 364 21.32 9.65 8.65
N LEU A 365 20.99 8.38 8.56
CA LEU A 365 19.59 7.92 8.47
C LEU A 365 18.81 8.20 9.77
N LEU A 366 19.42 7.91 10.93
CA LEU A 366 18.81 8.19 12.24
C LEU A 366 18.60 9.69 12.47
N ARG A 367 19.58 10.54 12.05
CA ARG A 367 19.45 12.01 12.09
C ARG A 367 18.36 12.53 11.16
N THR A 368 18.21 11.95 9.96
CA THR A 368 17.12 12.30 9.04
C THR A 368 15.75 12.01 9.65
N ILE A 369 15.59 10.85 10.29
CA ILE A 369 14.37 10.51 11.03
C ILE A 369 14.07 11.54 12.11
N ALA A 370 15.06 11.90 12.91
CA ALA A 370 14.91 12.85 14.02
C ALA A 370 14.61 14.27 13.53
N GLU A 371 15.22 14.70 12.43
CA GLU A 371 14.96 16.01 11.81
C GLU A 371 13.54 16.10 11.25
N LEU A 372 13.09 15.08 10.51
CA LEU A 372 11.72 15.00 10.02
C LEU A 372 10.70 15.00 11.17
N ALA A 373 11.01 14.32 12.27
CA ALA A 373 10.17 14.31 13.47
C ALA A 373 10.09 15.70 14.13
N LYS A 374 11.22 16.37 14.26
CA LYS A 374 11.31 17.74 14.82
C LYS A 374 10.50 18.72 13.99
N GLU A 375 10.66 18.71 12.66
CA GLU A 375 9.92 19.60 11.78
C GLU A 375 8.42 19.30 11.80
N LYS A 376 8.03 18.01 11.76
CA LYS A 376 6.63 17.60 11.91
C LYS A 376 6.03 18.13 13.21
N GLU A 377 6.75 18.04 14.34
CA GLU A 377 6.25 18.51 15.63
C GLU A 377 6.16 20.02 15.68
N ARG A 378 7.19 20.74 15.19
CA ARG A 378 7.24 22.21 15.10
C ARG A 378 6.04 22.75 14.31
N ILE A 379 5.84 22.23 13.11
CA ILE A 379 4.76 22.66 12.22
C ILE A 379 3.40 22.24 12.78
N GLY A 380 3.28 21.06 13.36
CA GLY A 380 2.05 20.60 13.99
C GLY A 380 1.59 21.46 15.17
N LYS A 381 2.51 22.07 15.92
CA LYS A 381 2.18 23.06 16.96
C LYS A 381 1.63 24.35 16.34
N LEU A 382 2.19 24.82 15.24
CA LEU A 382 1.75 26.01 14.53
C LEU A 382 0.35 25.80 13.90
N VAL A 383 0.12 24.68 13.23
CA VAL A 383 -1.20 24.33 12.69
C VAL A 383 -2.26 24.30 13.79
N LYS A 384 -1.96 23.69 14.94
CA LYS A 384 -2.88 23.68 16.10
C LYS A 384 -3.13 25.07 16.70
N SER A 385 -2.24 26.02 16.51
CA SER A 385 -2.41 27.42 16.95
C SER A 385 -3.08 28.33 15.91
N GLY A 386 -3.60 27.75 14.82
CA GLY A 386 -4.40 28.47 13.81
C GLY A 386 -3.66 28.84 12.53
N HIS A 387 -2.43 28.32 12.32
CA HIS A 387 -1.68 28.51 11.06
C HIS A 387 -2.02 27.43 10.06
N ASP A 388 -3.27 27.41 9.57
CA ASP A 388 -3.78 26.39 8.63
C ASP A 388 -3.03 26.38 7.30
N GLU A 389 -2.37 27.48 6.91
CA GLU A 389 -1.51 27.55 5.73
C GLU A 389 -0.33 26.57 5.76
N LEU A 390 0.09 26.11 6.96
CA LEU A 390 1.19 25.16 7.16
C LEU A 390 0.73 23.69 7.17
N GLU A 391 -0.56 23.42 7.04
CA GLU A 391 -1.08 22.05 7.08
C GLU A 391 -0.44 21.16 6.00
N GLN A 392 -0.19 21.70 4.81
CA GLN A 392 0.47 20.98 3.72
C GLN A 392 1.90 20.58 4.09
N GLU A 393 2.65 21.46 4.72
CA GLU A 393 4.02 21.21 5.16
C GLU A 393 4.04 20.19 6.31
N TYR A 394 3.09 20.27 7.24
CA TYR A 394 2.90 19.26 8.28
C TYR A 394 2.65 17.86 7.68
N MET A 395 1.71 17.77 6.74
CA MET A 395 1.40 16.50 6.08
C MET A 395 2.60 15.98 5.29
N HIS A 396 3.35 16.85 4.61
CA HIS A 396 4.55 16.46 3.90
C HIS A 396 5.59 15.82 4.83
N ASN A 397 5.93 16.46 5.95
CA ASN A 397 6.90 15.93 6.92
C ASN A 397 6.43 14.61 7.56
N LYS A 398 5.12 14.49 7.87
CA LYS A 398 4.53 13.24 8.37
C LYS A 398 4.68 12.11 7.35
N GLU A 399 4.43 12.40 6.09
CA GLU A 399 4.52 11.42 5.01
C GLU A 399 5.96 11.02 4.71
N MET A 400 6.89 11.96 4.77
CA MET A 400 8.33 11.71 4.60
C MET A 400 8.87 10.80 5.70
N LEU A 401 8.51 11.07 6.97
CA LEU A 401 8.90 10.25 8.11
C LEU A 401 8.41 8.79 7.96
N ASN A 402 7.16 8.58 7.53
CA ASN A 402 6.63 7.25 7.30
C ASN A 402 7.26 6.54 6.09
N SER A 403 7.71 7.31 5.10
CA SER A 403 8.34 6.77 3.88
C SER A 403 9.79 6.28 4.10
N GLU A 404 10.45 6.66 5.21
CA GLU A 404 11.79 6.16 5.55
C GLU A 404 11.84 4.64 5.67
N TYR A 405 10.86 4.04 6.34
CA TYR A 405 10.72 2.59 6.37
C TYR A 405 10.43 2.02 4.97
N GLY A 406 9.45 2.58 4.26
CA GLY A 406 9.03 2.12 2.94
C GLY A 406 10.16 2.08 1.91
N ALA A 407 11.16 2.96 2.03
CA ALA A 407 12.33 2.95 1.17
C ALA A 407 13.19 1.68 1.34
N ASN A 408 13.22 1.09 2.52
CA ASN A 408 14.01 -0.11 2.80
C ASN A 408 13.34 -1.41 2.35
N VAL A 409 12.01 -1.45 2.25
CA VAL A 409 11.26 -2.65 1.78
C VAL A 409 11.02 -2.69 0.28
N GLN A 410 11.58 -1.76 -0.48
CA GLN A 410 11.52 -1.82 -1.94
C GLN A 410 12.36 -2.98 -2.48
N LYS A 411 11.75 -3.79 -3.33
CA LYS A 411 12.44 -4.92 -3.96
C LYS A 411 13.58 -4.46 -4.87
N PHE A 412 14.66 -5.24 -4.90
CA PHE A 412 15.81 -5.02 -5.76
C PHE A 412 15.73 -5.78 -7.08
N ARG A 413 14.71 -6.62 -7.25
CA ARG A 413 14.42 -7.22 -8.54
C ARG A 413 13.74 -6.16 -9.40
N ASP A 414 14.46 -5.71 -10.40
CA ASP A 414 13.89 -4.86 -11.42
C ASP A 414 13.39 -5.76 -12.55
N PHE A 415 12.14 -5.56 -12.93
CA PHE A 415 11.60 -6.09 -14.16
C PHE A 415 11.84 -5.05 -15.25
N VAL A 416 12.22 -5.50 -16.43
CA VAL A 416 12.06 -4.71 -17.65
C VAL A 416 10.64 -4.93 -18.11
N TYR A 417 9.94 -3.84 -18.27
CA TYR A 417 8.60 -3.83 -18.82
C TYR A 417 8.66 -3.31 -20.26
N SER A 418 7.97 -3.99 -21.15
CA SER A 418 7.71 -3.56 -22.52
C SER A 418 6.23 -3.71 -22.82
N VAL A 419 5.80 -3.06 -23.88
CA VAL A 419 4.44 -3.18 -24.41
C VAL A 419 4.58 -3.40 -25.90
N ASN A 420 3.95 -4.47 -26.41
CA ASN A 420 3.97 -4.78 -27.82
C ASN A 420 2.97 -3.90 -28.62
N ASP A 421 3.00 -4.01 -29.94
CA ASP A 421 2.15 -3.22 -30.85
C ASP A 421 0.64 -3.44 -30.66
N SER A 422 0.25 -4.52 -29.97
CA SER A 422 -1.13 -4.80 -29.58
C SER A 422 -1.53 -4.15 -28.26
N GLY A 423 -0.58 -3.48 -27.57
CA GLY A 423 -0.81 -2.88 -26.25
C GLY A 423 -0.74 -3.89 -25.10
N GLU A 424 -0.18 -5.07 -25.33
CA GLU A 424 -0.03 -6.08 -24.29
C GLU A 424 1.31 -5.93 -23.57
N TRP A 425 1.27 -6.12 -22.25
CA TRP A 425 2.45 -5.98 -21.41
C TRP A 425 3.30 -7.25 -21.40
N GLU A 426 4.58 -7.06 -21.59
CA GLU A 426 5.59 -8.09 -21.49
C GLU A 426 6.54 -7.77 -20.34
N THR A 427 7.08 -8.82 -19.70
CA THR A 427 7.94 -8.68 -18.53
C THR A 427 9.17 -9.57 -18.66
N GLU A 428 10.35 -9.00 -18.55
CA GLU A 428 11.61 -9.72 -18.47
C GLU A 428 12.26 -9.49 -17.11
N ILE A 429 12.76 -10.55 -16.47
CA ILE A 429 13.42 -10.48 -15.16
C ILE A 429 14.87 -10.01 -15.37
N MET A 430 15.21 -8.88 -14.79
CA MET A 430 16.59 -8.40 -14.77
C MET A 430 17.48 -9.23 -13.83
N PRO A 431 18.74 -9.43 -14.18
CA PRO A 431 19.71 -10.04 -13.27
C PRO A 431 19.80 -9.24 -11.96
N TYR A 432 19.78 -9.94 -10.82
CA TYR A 432 20.02 -9.32 -9.53
C TYR A 432 21.38 -8.61 -9.50
N LYS A 433 21.35 -7.29 -9.34
CA LYS A 433 22.57 -6.47 -9.30
C LYS A 433 22.50 -5.47 -8.14
N LYS A 434 23.64 -5.28 -7.49
CA LYS A 434 23.78 -4.22 -6.50
C LYS A 434 23.72 -2.84 -7.15
N PRO A 435 22.82 -1.94 -6.70
CA PRO A 435 22.74 -0.57 -7.23
C PRO A 435 24.03 0.22 -7.01
N LYS A 436 24.42 1.06 -7.96
CA LYS A 436 25.62 1.91 -7.85
C LYS A 436 25.55 2.91 -6.69
N ASN A 437 24.36 3.42 -6.39
CA ASN A 437 24.12 4.40 -5.32
C ASN A 437 23.23 3.78 -4.24
N LEU A 438 23.75 2.77 -3.56
CA LEU A 438 23.02 2.07 -2.53
C LEU A 438 22.86 2.94 -1.27
N SER A 439 21.62 3.21 -0.87
CA SER A 439 21.27 3.96 0.35
C SER A 439 20.22 3.25 1.20
N ARG A 440 19.87 2.01 0.83
CA ARG A 440 18.84 1.20 1.46
C ARG A 440 19.23 -0.27 1.38
N VAL A 441 18.75 -1.05 2.33
CA VAL A 441 19.02 -2.49 2.37
C VAL A 441 17.71 -3.20 2.71
N PHE A 442 17.28 -4.11 1.84
CA PHE A 442 16.03 -4.85 2.04
C PHE A 442 16.02 -5.64 3.36
N ALA A 443 17.15 -6.18 3.77
CA ALA A 443 17.30 -6.84 5.05
C ALA A 443 16.94 -5.93 6.25
N TRP A 444 17.31 -4.63 6.20
CA TRP A 444 16.89 -3.70 7.26
C TRP A 444 15.37 -3.58 7.33
N GLY A 445 14.72 -3.48 6.17
CA GLY A 445 13.25 -3.45 6.09
C GLY A 445 12.58 -4.69 6.65
N VAL A 446 13.13 -5.88 6.40
CA VAL A 446 12.64 -7.15 6.96
C VAL A 446 12.66 -7.10 8.49
N TRP A 447 13.81 -6.70 9.09
CA TRP A 447 13.94 -6.62 10.55
C TRP A 447 13.11 -5.49 11.16
N ILE A 448 12.97 -4.33 10.50
CA ILE A 448 12.10 -3.25 10.98
C ILE A 448 10.67 -3.76 11.15
N THR A 449 10.14 -4.47 10.15
CA THR A 449 8.78 -5.01 10.21
C THR A 449 8.65 -6.12 11.25
N ALA A 450 9.65 -7.00 11.33
CA ALA A 450 9.66 -8.11 12.29
C ALA A 450 9.65 -7.60 13.74
N TYR A 451 10.51 -6.63 14.07
CA TYR A 451 10.52 -6.00 15.40
C TYR A 451 9.23 -5.27 15.71
N SER A 452 8.73 -4.45 14.78
CA SER A 452 7.47 -3.72 14.99
C SER A 452 6.29 -4.65 15.23
N LYS A 453 6.22 -5.75 14.49
CA LYS A 453 5.20 -6.79 14.65
C LYS A 453 5.35 -7.53 15.99
N LYS A 454 6.60 -7.89 16.36
CA LYS A 454 6.88 -8.52 17.64
C LYS A 454 6.46 -7.65 18.81
N ASP A 455 6.74 -6.34 18.76
CA ASP A 455 6.34 -5.40 19.82
C ASP A 455 4.82 -5.37 20.00
N LEU A 456 4.05 -5.37 18.90
CA LEU A 456 2.59 -5.42 18.93
C LEU A 456 2.10 -6.76 19.54
N ILE A 457 2.67 -7.88 19.13
CA ILE A 457 2.31 -9.20 19.66
C ILE A 457 2.68 -9.31 21.15
N ASP A 458 3.85 -8.81 21.54
CA ASP A 458 4.29 -8.80 22.94
C ASP A 458 3.34 -7.96 23.83
N SER A 459 2.81 -6.83 23.34
CA SER A 459 1.82 -6.04 24.08
C SER A 459 0.52 -6.81 24.30
N ILE A 460 0.05 -7.57 23.30
CA ILE A 460 -1.15 -8.41 23.40
C ILE A 460 -0.94 -9.54 24.42
N LEU A 461 0.20 -10.22 24.34
CA LEU A 461 0.53 -11.32 25.27
C LEU A 461 0.66 -10.82 26.71
N GLU A 462 1.17 -9.61 26.92
CA GLU A 462 1.33 -9.01 28.24
C GLU A 462 -0.01 -8.74 28.95
N ILE A 463 -0.99 -8.21 28.23
CA ILE A 463 -2.33 -7.95 28.80
C ILE A 463 -3.20 -9.21 28.84
N GLY A 464 -2.76 -10.27 28.18
CA GLY A 464 -3.51 -11.52 27.97
C GLY A 464 -4.50 -11.43 26.79
N VAL A 465 -4.53 -12.49 25.99
CA VAL A 465 -5.33 -12.57 24.75
C VAL A 465 -6.81 -12.27 24.99
N HIS A 466 -7.38 -12.64 26.14
CA HIS A 466 -8.78 -12.37 26.48
C HIS A 466 -9.13 -10.87 26.64
N ASN A 467 -8.13 -10.01 26.85
CA ASN A 467 -8.31 -8.55 26.92
C ASN A 467 -8.07 -7.86 25.59
N TRP A 468 -7.51 -8.56 24.62
CA TRP A 468 -7.28 -8.03 23.28
C TRP A 468 -8.51 -8.28 22.40
N VAL A 469 -8.92 -7.26 21.64
CA VAL A 469 -10.09 -7.31 20.74
C VAL A 469 -9.66 -7.32 19.28
N TYR A 470 -8.78 -6.39 18.90
CA TYR A 470 -8.38 -6.20 17.50
C TYR A 470 -7.09 -5.39 17.39
N SER A 471 -6.30 -5.64 16.35
CA SER A 471 -5.12 -4.82 16.04
C SER A 471 -4.99 -4.57 14.54
N ASP A 472 -4.40 -3.43 14.20
CA ASP A 472 -4.01 -3.10 12.82
C ASP A 472 -2.66 -2.38 12.79
N THR A 473 -1.62 -3.10 12.41
CA THR A 473 -0.24 -2.64 12.16
C THR A 473 0.47 -2.07 13.40
N ASP A 474 0.01 -0.99 13.95
CA ASP A 474 0.58 -0.24 15.07
C ASP A 474 -0.47 0.20 16.11
N SER A 475 -1.69 -0.27 15.96
CA SER A 475 -2.77 0.05 16.89
C SER A 475 -3.39 -1.18 17.53
N ASP A 476 -3.71 -1.08 18.82
CA ASP A 476 -4.41 -2.09 19.61
C ASP A 476 -5.78 -1.60 20.08
N LYS A 477 -6.78 -2.46 19.98
CA LYS A 477 -8.12 -2.30 20.58
C LYS A 477 -8.26 -3.33 21.70
N THR A 478 -8.43 -2.85 22.92
CA THR A 478 -8.33 -3.69 24.13
C THR A 478 -9.46 -3.38 25.12
N ARG A 479 -9.77 -4.37 25.96
CA ARG A 479 -10.75 -4.20 27.07
C ARG A 479 -10.14 -3.59 28.33
N VAL A 480 -8.82 -3.52 28.39
CA VAL A 480 -8.07 -2.95 29.51
C VAL A 480 -7.07 -1.92 28.99
N LYS A 481 -6.62 -1.04 29.87
CA LYS A 481 -5.56 -0.09 29.51
C LYS A 481 -4.22 -0.78 29.39
N LEU A 482 -3.45 -0.44 28.36
CA LEU A 482 -2.07 -0.89 28.23
C LEU A 482 -1.17 -0.24 29.30
N PRO A 483 -0.18 -0.98 29.82
CA PRO A 483 0.79 -0.41 30.76
C PRO A 483 1.63 0.66 30.06
N LYS A 484 1.86 1.77 30.75
CA LYS A 484 2.74 2.84 30.26
C LYS A 484 4.19 2.41 30.42
N LYS A 485 4.93 2.30 29.34
CA LYS A 485 6.35 1.93 29.31
C LYS A 485 7.15 2.85 28.43
N ASP A 486 8.39 3.09 28.80
CA ASP A 486 9.36 3.68 27.89
C ASP A 486 9.74 2.64 26.84
N TYR A 487 9.82 3.07 25.59
CA TYR A 487 10.15 2.19 24.48
C TYR A 487 11.66 1.99 24.34
N PHE A 488 12.41 3.10 24.43
CA PHE A 488 13.86 3.05 24.27
C PHE A 488 14.55 2.48 25.51
N SER A 489 15.47 1.58 25.27
CA SER A 489 16.39 1.06 26.28
C SER A 489 17.35 2.18 26.77
N PRO A 490 17.90 2.09 28.00
CA PRO A 490 18.87 3.04 28.51
C PRO A 490 20.04 3.26 27.54
N ASP A 491 20.62 2.21 26.99
CA ASP A 491 21.73 2.25 26.05
C ASP A 491 21.36 3.01 24.76
N THR A 492 20.11 2.84 24.30
CA THR A 492 19.60 3.59 23.12
C THR A 492 19.41 5.05 23.45
N VAL A 493 18.88 5.38 24.63
CA VAL A 493 18.73 6.77 25.08
C VAL A 493 20.07 7.49 25.09
N ASP A 494 21.11 6.87 25.68
CA ASP A 494 22.45 7.45 25.76
C ASP A 494 23.05 7.61 24.36
N PHE A 495 22.93 6.61 23.52
CA PHE A 495 23.40 6.67 22.13
C PHE A 495 22.69 7.78 21.33
N LEU A 496 21.37 7.87 21.40
CA LEU A 496 20.61 8.88 20.66
C LEU A 496 20.93 10.30 21.13
N LYS A 497 21.06 10.52 22.45
CA LYS A 497 21.50 11.80 23.00
C LYS A 497 22.91 12.22 22.55
N ALA A 498 23.78 11.25 22.31
CA ALA A 498 25.14 11.54 21.82
C ALA A 498 25.19 11.95 20.34
N ILE A 499 24.22 11.51 19.52
CA ILE A 499 24.21 11.78 18.07
C ILE A 499 23.19 12.81 17.61
N LEU A 500 22.17 13.14 18.42
CA LEU A 500 21.08 14.05 18.11
C LEU A 500 21.25 15.40 18.84
N THR A 501 20.68 16.45 18.27
CA THR A 501 20.53 17.71 19.02
C THR A 501 19.46 17.57 20.11
N PRO A 502 19.46 18.41 21.15
CA PRO A 502 18.42 18.40 22.18
C PRO A 502 16.99 18.46 21.61
N GLU A 503 16.76 19.28 20.58
CA GLU A 503 15.47 19.45 19.92
C GLU A 503 15.06 18.21 19.12
N GLN A 504 16.03 17.57 18.45
CA GLN A 504 15.82 16.30 17.74
C GLN A 504 15.48 15.18 18.72
N TRP A 505 16.22 15.07 19.82
CA TRP A 505 15.92 14.10 20.87
C TRP A 505 14.53 14.32 21.47
N ASP A 506 14.18 15.57 21.76
CA ASP A 506 12.86 15.92 22.34
C ASP A 506 11.69 15.47 21.43
N ALA A 507 11.89 15.58 20.11
CA ALA A 507 10.90 15.17 19.13
C ALA A 507 10.71 13.64 19.02
N VAL A 508 11.76 12.85 19.30
CA VAL A 508 11.71 11.38 19.14
C VAL A 508 11.60 10.59 20.46
N LYS A 509 11.90 11.18 21.62
CA LYS A 509 11.98 10.49 22.93
C LYS A 509 10.75 9.67 23.31
N ASN A 510 9.59 10.01 22.74
CA ASN A 510 8.33 9.31 22.99
C ASN A 510 7.91 8.38 21.83
N PHE A 511 8.77 8.16 20.84
CA PHE A 511 8.48 7.21 19.77
C PHE A 511 8.38 5.78 20.34
N GLY A 512 7.56 4.96 19.72
CA GLY A 512 7.34 3.57 20.11
C GLY A 512 6.43 3.36 21.33
N LYS A 513 6.09 4.42 22.08
CA LYS A 513 5.13 4.30 23.20
C LYS A 513 3.73 4.09 22.68
N PHE A 514 2.98 3.23 23.33
CA PHE A 514 1.54 3.13 23.12
C PHE A 514 0.84 4.30 23.82
N GLU A 515 0.22 5.16 23.03
CA GLU A 515 -0.55 6.31 23.50
C GLU A 515 -2.04 6.00 23.41
N GLU A 516 -2.79 6.23 24.52
CA GLU A 516 -4.24 6.08 24.51
C GLU A 516 -4.88 7.15 23.63
N GLU A 517 -5.56 6.73 22.61
CA GLU A 517 -6.35 7.61 21.75
C GLU A 517 -7.76 7.80 22.34
N THR A 518 -7.92 8.65 23.32
CA THR A 518 -9.22 8.86 24.01
C THR A 518 -10.36 9.23 23.06
N LYS A 519 -10.06 9.95 21.96
CA LYS A 519 -11.02 10.25 20.88
C LYS A 519 -11.49 8.99 20.13
N ASN A 520 -10.73 7.91 20.21
CA ASN A 520 -10.99 6.62 19.55
C ASN A 520 -11.47 5.55 20.53
N PHE A 521 -11.72 5.90 21.81
CA PHE A 521 -12.46 5.03 22.72
C PHE A 521 -13.81 4.67 22.08
N ALA A 522 -14.12 3.39 22.00
CA ALA A 522 -15.37 2.89 21.41
C ALA A 522 -16.30 2.38 22.52
N GLU A 523 -17.49 2.97 22.62
CA GLU A 523 -18.56 2.49 23.49
C GLU A 523 -19.00 1.09 23.04
N LYS A 524 -19.02 0.88 21.71
CA LYS A 524 -19.23 -0.42 21.10
C LYS A 524 -18.24 -0.62 19.94
N PHE A 525 -17.72 -1.82 19.83
CA PHE A 525 -16.79 -2.23 18.77
C PHE A 525 -17.13 -3.63 18.29
N MET A 526 -17.09 -3.85 16.98
CA MET A 526 -17.23 -5.17 16.37
C MET A 526 -16.27 -5.31 15.20
N HIS A 527 -15.63 -6.47 15.01
CA HIS A 527 -14.85 -6.75 13.81
C HIS A 527 -15.34 -7.99 13.07
N LEU A 528 -15.19 -7.96 11.77
CA LEU A 528 -15.45 -9.05 10.83
C LEU A 528 -14.17 -9.44 10.07
N GLY A 529 -13.05 -9.45 10.77
CA GLY A 529 -11.74 -9.78 10.23
C GLY A 529 -10.86 -8.57 9.92
N ALA A 530 -9.72 -8.83 9.29
CA ALA A 530 -8.70 -7.83 9.02
C ALA A 530 -9.24 -6.64 8.21
N LYS A 531 -9.08 -5.43 8.75
CA LYS A 531 -9.53 -4.16 8.16
C LYS A 531 -11.03 -4.09 7.86
N LYS A 532 -11.84 -4.82 8.65
CA LYS A 532 -13.30 -4.76 8.63
C LYS A 532 -13.79 -4.64 10.06
N TYR A 533 -14.11 -3.42 10.50
CA TYR A 533 -14.63 -3.18 11.85
C TYR A 533 -15.59 -1.99 11.92
N PHE A 534 -16.43 -2.02 12.93
CA PHE A 534 -17.50 -1.05 13.20
C PHE A 534 -17.34 -0.51 14.62
N THR A 535 -17.70 0.76 14.82
CA THR A 535 -17.53 1.42 16.11
C THR A 535 -18.72 2.31 16.43
N GLU A 536 -19.03 2.46 17.72
CA GLU A 536 -19.87 3.54 18.21
C GLU A 536 -19.03 4.40 19.16
N LYS A 537 -18.99 5.72 18.91
CA LYS A 537 -18.19 6.69 19.67
C LYS A 537 -19.06 7.90 19.94
N LYS A 538 -19.34 8.19 21.24
CA LYS A 538 -20.25 9.27 21.66
C LYS A 538 -21.60 9.18 20.95
N GLY A 539 -22.17 7.97 20.91
CA GLY A 539 -23.42 7.67 20.22
C GLY A 539 -23.39 7.80 18.70
N LYS A 540 -22.22 7.98 18.07
CA LYS A 540 -22.08 8.06 16.61
C LYS A 540 -21.50 6.76 16.07
N PHE A 541 -22.24 6.14 15.14
CA PHE A 541 -21.80 4.99 14.39
C PHE A 541 -20.67 5.34 13.40
N GLY A 542 -19.72 4.46 13.25
CA GLY A 542 -18.64 4.56 12.28
C GLY A 542 -18.13 3.20 11.84
N PHE A 543 -17.49 3.12 10.71
CA PHE A 543 -16.92 1.88 10.20
C PHE A 543 -15.57 2.11 9.51
N THR A 544 -14.80 1.04 9.42
CA THR A 544 -13.60 0.93 8.61
C THR A 544 -13.64 -0.40 7.86
N ILE A 545 -13.73 -0.34 6.55
CA ILE A 545 -13.69 -1.49 5.64
C ILE A 545 -12.70 -1.17 4.54
N ALA A 546 -11.65 -1.99 4.40
CA ALA A 546 -10.65 -1.76 3.38
C ALA A 546 -11.25 -1.82 1.97
N GLY A 547 -10.96 -0.78 1.17
CA GLY A 547 -11.47 -0.67 -0.21
C GLY A 547 -12.94 -0.24 -0.33
N PHE A 548 -13.60 0.03 0.80
CA PHE A 548 -14.97 0.54 0.83
C PHE A 548 -14.97 2.06 1.04
N PRO A 549 -15.45 2.86 0.08
CA PRO A 549 -15.51 4.31 0.24
C PRO A 549 -16.62 4.72 1.22
N LYS A 550 -16.43 5.83 1.92
CA LYS A 550 -17.49 6.48 2.72
C LYS A 550 -18.46 7.20 1.77
N SER A 551 -19.35 6.44 1.14
CA SER A 551 -20.38 6.94 0.23
C SER A 551 -21.74 7.06 0.92
N GLU A 552 -22.73 7.60 0.23
CA GLU A 552 -24.11 7.71 0.72
C GLU A 552 -24.74 6.34 1.03
N ASN A 553 -24.28 5.29 0.33
CA ASN A 553 -24.75 3.91 0.49
C ASN A 553 -23.95 3.10 1.51
N ALA A 554 -23.06 3.75 2.26
CA ALA A 554 -22.31 3.11 3.35
C ALA A 554 -23.22 2.80 4.54
N PRO A 555 -22.86 1.80 5.38
CA PRO A 555 -23.58 1.52 6.63
C PRO A 555 -23.68 2.78 7.51
N LYS A 556 -24.85 3.08 8.04
CA LYS A 556 -25.12 4.25 8.89
C LYS A 556 -25.45 3.88 10.33
N SER A 557 -25.78 2.63 10.56
CA SER A 557 -26.18 2.08 11.85
C SER A 557 -25.73 0.63 12.00
N TRP A 558 -25.89 0.06 13.18
CA TRP A 558 -25.66 -1.37 13.43
C TRP A 558 -26.61 -2.25 12.62
N ASP A 559 -27.82 -1.79 12.37
CA ASP A 559 -28.86 -2.53 11.62
C ASP A 559 -28.54 -2.60 10.11
N ASP A 560 -27.63 -1.78 9.63
CA ASP A 560 -27.16 -1.81 8.25
C ASP A 560 -26.07 -2.87 8.00
N ILE A 561 -25.59 -3.55 9.05
CA ILE A 561 -24.52 -4.53 8.96
C ILE A 561 -25.13 -5.91 8.72
N GLU A 562 -24.98 -6.42 7.52
CA GLU A 562 -25.47 -7.75 7.13
C GLU A 562 -24.42 -8.45 6.28
N ILE A 563 -24.03 -9.68 6.67
CA ILE A 563 -23.09 -10.49 5.89
C ILE A 563 -23.83 -10.96 4.63
N GLY A 564 -23.17 -10.82 3.48
CA GLY A 564 -23.77 -11.12 2.18
C GLY A 564 -24.52 -9.95 1.56
N ARG A 565 -24.82 -8.88 2.31
CA ARG A 565 -25.44 -7.69 1.76
C ARG A 565 -24.53 -7.00 0.75
N GLU A 566 -25.10 -6.66 -0.39
CA GLU A 566 -24.45 -5.86 -1.41
C GLU A 566 -24.82 -4.38 -1.25
N TYR A 567 -23.78 -3.52 -1.20
CA TYR A 567 -23.91 -2.07 -1.18
C TYR A 567 -23.58 -1.55 -2.57
N TYR A 568 -24.50 -0.91 -3.27
CA TYR A 568 -24.35 -0.48 -4.66
C TYR A 568 -24.94 0.91 -4.93
N PRO A 569 -24.32 1.76 -5.74
CA PRO A 569 -22.93 1.68 -6.20
C PRO A 569 -21.96 2.18 -5.11
N VAL A 570 -20.83 1.52 -4.89
CA VAL A 570 -19.88 1.93 -3.85
C VAL A 570 -18.50 2.25 -4.36
N LYS A 571 -18.11 1.73 -5.51
CA LYS A 571 -16.79 1.99 -6.10
C LYS A 571 -16.83 1.90 -7.62
N LEU A 572 -15.83 2.52 -8.25
CA LEU A 572 -15.55 2.30 -9.66
C LEU A 572 -14.62 1.09 -9.83
N ALA A 573 -15.06 0.12 -10.60
CA ALA A 573 -14.25 -0.98 -11.07
C ALA A 573 -13.61 -0.64 -12.42
N LYS A 574 -12.53 -1.36 -12.77
CA LYS A 574 -11.81 -1.22 -14.03
C LYS A 574 -11.98 -2.48 -14.86
N LYS A 575 -12.26 -2.32 -16.16
CA LYS A 575 -12.22 -3.40 -17.14
C LYS A 575 -11.40 -2.96 -18.36
N PHE A 576 -10.49 -3.82 -18.82
CA PHE A 576 -9.81 -3.61 -20.10
C PHE A 576 -10.75 -4.02 -21.22
N VAL A 577 -10.93 -3.15 -22.22
CA VAL A 577 -11.83 -3.36 -23.35
C VAL A 577 -11.11 -3.11 -24.68
N ASN A 578 -11.45 -3.91 -25.68
CA ASN A 578 -10.86 -3.83 -27.01
C ASN A 578 -11.84 -3.25 -28.06
N ASN A 579 -12.89 -2.57 -27.62
CA ASN A 579 -13.91 -1.96 -28.47
C ASN A 579 -14.58 -2.95 -29.44
N GLN A 580 -15.02 -4.09 -28.92
CA GLN A 580 -15.79 -5.05 -29.71
C GLN A 580 -17.22 -4.53 -29.88
N ILE A 581 -17.64 -4.35 -31.13
CA ILE A 581 -18.99 -3.91 -31.47
C ILE A 581 -19.93 -5.12 -31.35
N SER A 582 -21.05 -4.95 -30.65
CA SER A 582 -22.17 -5.88 -30.60
C SER A 582 -23.43 -5.17 -31.09
N ASP A 583 -24.42 -5.94 -31.57
CA ASP A 583 -25.67 -5.41 -32.11
C ASP A 583 -26.51 -4.69 -31.04
N THR A 584 -26.25 -4.95 -29.77
CA THR A 584 -26.94 -4.34 -28.64
C THR A 584 -25.92 -3.78 -27.66
N MET A 585 -25.71 -2.47 -27.74
CA MET A 585 -24.89 -1.70 -26.80
C MET A 585 -25.75 -0.64 -26.09
N TYR A 586 -25.31 -0.27 -24.91
CA TYR A 586 -26.01 0.73 -24.08
C TYR A 586 -25.01 1.74 -23.55
N TYR A 587 -25.45 2.98 -23.37
CA TYR A 587 -24.71 3.96 -22.57
C TYR A 587 -25.50 4.31 -21.32
N LYS A 588 -24.80 4.77 -20.29
CA LYS A 588 -25.40 5.15 -19.01
C LYS A 588 -25.85 6.62 -19.08
N SER A 589 -27.10 6.90 -18.65
CA SER A 589 -27.64 8.24 -18.47
C SER A 589 -28.42 8.28 -17.16
N GLY A 590 -27.84 8.94 -16.14
CA GLY A 590 -28.28 8.80 -14.76
C GLY A 590 -28.24 7.34 -14.33
N ASP A 591 -29.36 6.82 -13.82
CA ASP A 591 -29.50 5.40 -13.43
C ASP A 591 -30.00 4.49 -14.57
N LYS A 592 -30.18 5.04 -15.78
CA LYS A 592 -30.75 4.32 -16.93
C LYS A 592 -29.66 3.90 -17.92
N TYR A 593 -29.85 2.74 -18.52
CA TYR A 593 -29.09 2.24 -19.65
C TYR A 593 -29.92 2.41 -20.92
N ILE A 594 -29.43 3.28 -21.84
CA ILE A 594 -30.12 3.66 -23.08
C ILE A 594 -29.42 2.97 -24.24
N PRO A 595 -30.15 2.37 -25.20
CA PRO A 595 -29.55 1.74 -26.38
C PRO A 595 -28.64 2.71 -27.14
N TYR A 596 -27.50 2.21 -27.58
CA TYR A 596 -26.49 2.94 -28.36
C TYR A 596 -26.29 2.28 -29.71
N HIS A 597 -26.51 3.04 -30.76
CA HIS A 597 -26.34 2.61 -32.17
C HIS A 597 -25.29 3.49 -32.90
N GLY A 598 -24.54 4.27 -32.13
CA GLY A 598 -23.55 5.18 -32.68
C GLY A 598 -22.22 4.51 -32.99
N LYS A 599 -21.30 5.28 -33.52
CA LYS A 599 -19.97 4.86 -33.91
C LYS A 599 -19.03 4.83 -32.70
N ILE A 600 -18.18 3.81 -32.61
CA ILE A 600 -17.09 3.70 -31.63
C ILE A 600 -15.80 4.14 -32.33
N TYR A 601 -14.97 4.94 -31.65
CA TYR A 601 -13.75 5.50 -32.20
C TYR A 601 -12.50 4.93 -31.53
N GLY A 602 -11.47 4.63 -32.31
CA GLY A 602 -10.17 4.14 -31.81
C GLY A 602 -10.23 2.71 -31.25
N LYS A 603 -9.07 2.29 -30.77
CA LYS A 603 -8.88 0.98 -30.14
C LYS A 603 -9.03 1.13 -28.64
N GLY A 604 -9.86 0.46 -27.98
CA GLY A 604 -10.16 0.48 -26.54
C GLY A 604 -9.08 0.92 -25.55
N GLY A 605 -9.35 0.71 -24.30
CA GLY A 605 -8.47 1.11 -23.19
C GLY A 605 -9.05 0.58 -21.88
N VAL A 606 -9.17 1.43 -20.88
CA VAL A 606 -9.76 1.10 -19.58
C VAL A 606 -11.13 1.75 -19.43
N ALA A 607 -12.16 0.93 -19.29
CA ALA A 607 -13.48 1.38 -18.90
C ALA A 607 -13.62 1.39 -17.38
N LEU A 608 -14.18 2.47 -16.82
CA LEU A 608 -14.58 2.56 -15.43
C LEU A 608 -16.10 2.36 -15.35
N TYR A 609 -16.55 1.54 -14.39
CA TYR A 609 -17.98 1.30 -14.21
C TYR A 609 -18.33 1.13 -12.74
N ASP A 610 -19.56 1.43 -12.41
CA ASP A 610 -20.07 1.29 -11.05
C ASP A 610 -20.14 -0.18 -10.64
N CYS A 611 -19.63 -0.48 -9.48
CA CYS A 611 -19.55 -1.82 -8.93
C CYS A 611 -20.04 -1.83 -7.49
N GLY A 612 -20.75 -2.86 -7.11
CA GLY A 612 -21.14 -3.12 -5.74
C GLY A 612 -19.98 -3.58 -4.86
N TYR A 613 -20.23 -3.61 -3.58
CA TYR A 613 -19.36 -4.23 -2.58
C TYR A 613 -20.21 -5.16 -1.73
N THR A 614 -19.89 -6.44 -1.71
CA THR A 614 -20.54 -7.39 -0.83
C THR A 614 -19.77 -7.52 0.46
N LEU A 615 -20.43 -7.31 1.60
CA LEU A 615 -19.84 -7.51 2.92
C LEU A 615 -19.70 -9.00 3.21
N ASN A 616 -18.56 -9.58 2.84
CA ASN A 616 -18.30 -10.99 3.03
C ASN A 616 -17.38 -11.26 4.21
N VAL A 617 -17.67 -12.35 4.91
CA VAL A 617 -16.77 -13.05 5.80
C VAL A 617 -16.26 -14.28 5.05
N THR A 618 -15.02 -14.69 5.26
CA THR A 618 -14.50 -15.88 4.59
C THR A 618 -15.17 -17.12 5.16
N ALA A 619 -15.43 -18.12 4.31
CA ALA A 619 -16.00 -19.40 4.78
C ALA A 619 -15.10 -20.07 5.83
N ASN A 620 -13.78 -19.94 5.71
CA ASN A 620 -12.82 -20.44 6.70
C ASN A 620 -13.01 -19.78 8.07
N ASP A 621 -13.25 -18.46 8.12
CA ASP A 621 -13.46 -17.76 9.39
C ASP A 621 -14.79 -18.16 10.03
N MET A 622 -15.83 -18.39 9.23
CA MET A 622 -17.12 -18.88 9.73
C MET A 622 -17.00 -20.31 10.26
N TYR A 623 -16.41 -21.21 9.49
CA TYR A 623 -16.18 -22.60 9.90
C TYR A 623 -15.33 -22.65 11.19
N TYR A 624 -14.28 -21.85 11.28
CA TYR A 624 -13.44 -21.75 12.47
C TYR A 624 -14.26 -21.36 13.71
N CYS A 625 -15.11 -20.35 13.58
CA CYS A 625 -15.95 -19.92 14.68
C CYS A 625 -16.97 -20.99 15.12
N GLU A 626 -17.56 -21.71 14.18
CA GLU A 626 -18.49 -22.80 14.46
C GLU A 626 -17.80 -23.99 15.13
N GLU A 627 -16.67 -24.43 14.57
CA GLU A 627 -15.91 -25.59 15.07
C GLU A 627 -15.42 -25.38 16.51
N TYR A 628 -14.97 -24.15 16.83
CA TYR A 628 -14.45 -23.85 18.17
C TYR A 628 -15.49 -23.23 19.12
N GLY A 629 -16.78 -23.26 18.75
CA GLY A 629 -17.87 -22.80 19.61
C GLY A 629 -17.89 -21.29 19.84
N TYR A 630 -17.31 -20.52 18.93
CA TYR A 630 -17.46 -19.06 18.89
C TYR A 630 -18.73 -18.73 18.14
N ASN A 631 -19.87 -18.66 18.86
CA ASN A 631 -21.11 -18.18 18.26
C ASN A 631 -20.85 -16.80 17.67
N LEU A 632 -21.05 -16.64 16.36
CA LEU A 632 -21.19 -15.33 15.73
C LEU A 632 -22.24 -14.59 16.53
N GLY A 633 -21.80 -13.59 17.31
CA GLY A 633 -22.67 -12.87 18.23
C GLY A 633 -23.84 -12.31 17.45
N CYS A 634 -25.03 -12.82 17.78
CA CYS A 634 -26.24 -12.40 17.11
C CYS A 634 -26.54 -10.93 17.39
N HIS A 635 -26.19 -10.08 16.46
CA HIS A 635 -27.21 -9.14 16.01
C HIS A 635 -28.13 -10.01 15.12
N ASP A 636 -29.43 -10.06 15.38
CA ASP A 636 -30.39 -10.92 14.63
C ASP A 636 -30.32 -10.68 13.11
N SER A 637 -29.79 -9.52 12.65
CA SER A 637 -29.51 -9.18 11.27
C SER A 637 -28.29 -9.88 10.64
N LEU A 638 -27.38 -10.47 11.43
CA LEU A 638 -26.20 -11.17 10.89
C LEU A 638 -26.50 -12.65 10.55
N THR A 639 -27.65 -13.17 10.96
CA THR A 639 -27.99 -14.59 10.90
C THR A 639 -28.81 -15.02 9.69
N ASN A 640 -29.06 -14.18 8.70
CA ASN A 640 -29.67 -14.61 7.44
C ASN A 640 -28.69 -15.44 6.58
N VAL A 641 -28.04 -16.44 7.19
CA VAL A 641 -27.16 -17.40 6.54
C VAL A 641 -27.97 -18.66 6.10
N GLU A 642 -29.30 -18.61 6.08
CA GLU A 642 -30.13 -19.74 5.68
C GLU A 642 -29.88 -20.27 4.26
N ASN A 643 -29.08 -19.57 3.44
CA ASN A 643 -28.73 -19.99 2.08
C ASN A 643 -27.24 -20.30 1.86
N PHE A 644 -26.38 -20.25 2.88
CA PHE A 644 -24.97 -20.60 2.72
C PHE A 644 -24.73 -22.04 3.16
N ASN A 645 -24.72 -22.97 2.21
CA ASN A 645 -24.40 -24.35 2.46
C ASN A 645 -22.88 -24.54 2.56
N VAL A 646 -22.37 -24.47 3.80
CA VAL A 646 -20.95 -24.66 4.13
C VAL A 646 -20.43 -25.99 3.58
N THR A 647 -21.25 -27.07 3.66
CA THR A 647 -20.89 -28.38 3.16
C THR A 647 -20.71 -28.39 1.64
N GLU A 648 -21.58 -27.70 0.89
CA GLU A 648 -21.45 -27.57 -0.57
C GLU A 648 -20.23 -26.73 -0.99
N PHE A 649 -19.89 -25.69 -0.21
CA PHE A 649 -18.70 -24.88 -0.45
C PHE A 649 -17.41 -25.69 -0.21
N LEU A 650 -17.33 -26.45 0.87
CA LEU A 650 -16.18 -27.31 1.18
C LEU A 650 -16.03 -28.43 0.13
N TYR A 651 -17.11 -28.98 -0.37
CA TYR A 651 -17.07 -29.94 -1.49
C TYR A 651 -16.55 -29.32 -2.78
N LYS A 652 -16.91 -28.07 -3.10
CA LYS A 652 -16.39 -27.33 -4.27
C LYS A 652 -14.92 -26.94 -4.11
N GLN A 653 -14.44 -26.68 -2.91
CA GLN A 653 -13.03 -26.44 -2.61
C GLN A 653 -12.20 -27.72 -2.75
N LYS A 654 -12.66 -28.85 -2.22
CA LYS A 654 -12.00 -30.17 -2.40
C LYS A 654 -11.93 -30.58 -3.87
N GLY A 655 -12.94 -30.29 -4.67
CA GLY A 655 -12.93 -30.56 -6.11
C GLY A 655 -11.97 -29.67 -6.94
N ARG A 656 -11.53 -28.53 -6.42
CA ARG A 656 -10.51 -27.66 -7.05
C ARG A 656 -9.07 -28.05 -6.69
N LEU A 657 -8.88 -28.84 -5.65
CA LEU A 657 -7.57 -29.37 -5.23
C LEU A 657 -7.21 -30.69 -5.90
N CYS A 658 -8.14 -31.29 -6.65
CA CYS A 658 -7.95 -32.57 -7.37
C CYS A 658 -7.88 -32.43 -8.91
N ASN A 659 -7.71 -31.20 -9.45
CA ASN A 659 -7.51 -30.99 -10.89
C ASN A 659 -6.27 -30.13 -11.14
#